data_8d7c473cb23db4143878d3cf3eaeea6a
#
_entry.id   8d7c473cb23db4143878d3cf3eaeea6a
#
_cell.length_a   1.000
_cell.length_b   1.000
_cell.length_c   1.000
_cell.angle_alpha   90.00
_cell.angle_beta   90.00
_cell.angle_gamma   90.00
#
_symmetry.space_group_name_H-M   'P 1'
#
loop_
_entity.id
_entity.type
_entity.pdbx_description
1 polymer ?
#
loop_
_entity_poly.entity_id
_entity_poly.type
_entity_poly.pdbx_seq_one_letter_code
_entity_poly.pdbx_strand_id
1 'polypeptide(L)'
;MTIYRGLISIIVCLSGCLSITAQTFTLTGRVLDENGDGLEMATITIMPEMAVTFANIKGDYKITAHTSDSVVVRFSTVGYKTKTRVLRKPKGQLNLQVQLVSDNQLGEVVVTEKRRQTSSTEQLSAESLMDIRRSASITGNAVEDMIQTQAGVSTHSELSSQYNVRGGAFDENSVYINDIEVYRPFLVRSGQQEGLSVINPDMVESVGFSTGGYEAKYGDKMSSALDIKYRRPSTFEANITASLMGGSAFVGFSTKRFAWSNGIRYKTIRGLLGSLDTKGEYSPDFLDYQTYLVYNPNKRWEINLLGNISENHYNFTPSDRETSFGTQDNVKSFRVYFDGKEKDIFRTYAATLGIRRNISDHTYATILGSAFYTSEREAYDIQGQYWLDQTETSENLAVGTYMEHTRNRLKARVLAAKALVGHKTRTHDMLMGLTLKKEHITERSREYEYRDSAGYSMPHNGTELQMIYNLDARNTLDATRLEVFAQDSWRFTSGGWTSDGERDTDHMTLYTLNYGLRFARWSFNRESIVSPRVSLAVTPGSNHDVTYRLAAGLYYQAPFFKELRDTSTVNGVTYATLNDKIRSQRSIHIIAAYDRRFRLDGKRFRFSAEMYYKALANLVPYSVSNVKVIYYGTNEATGHTAGLDLKLYGEFVPGTDSWLSLSLMDTGMKLHGKTVPLPTDQKYSLNLFFTDFFPGTTRWKMSLKLAFAAGLPFAAPHRGV
;
A
#
# COMPACT_ATOMS: atom_id res chain seq x y z
N MET A 1 43.14 3.27 8.60
CA MET A 1 43.78 2.47 7.54
C MET A 1 43.82 0.98 7.82
N THR A 2 43.51 0.52 9.02
CA THR A 2 43.58 -0.91 9.44
C THR A 2 42.25 -1.67 9.20
N ILE A 3 41.09 -0.96 9.12
CA ILE A 3 39.77 -1.56 8.93
C ILE A 3 39.53 -1.94 7.44
N TYR A 4 40.15 -1.21 6.50
CA TYR A 4 40.03 -1.50 5.05
C TYR A 4 40.81 -2.75 4.61
N ARG A 5 41.85 -3.15 5.32
CA ARG A 5 42.57 -4.38 5.02
C ARG A 5 41.86 -5.65 5.48
N GLY A 6 41.03 -5.55 6.52
CA GLY A 6 40.21 -6.65 7.01
C GLY A 6 39.03 -7.00 6.07
N LEU A 7 38.39 -5.99 5.49
CA LEU A 7 37.26 -6.18 4.56
C LEU A 7 37.74 -6.79 3.21
N ILE A 8 38.89 -6.38 2.70
CA ILE A 8 39.43 -6.93 1.44
C ILE A 8 39.87 -8.39 1.62
N SER A 9 40.37 -8.76 2.78
CA SER A 9 40.73 -10.16 3.07
C SER A 9 39.50 -11.07 3.20
N ILE A 10 38.39 -10.58 3.72
CA ILE A 10 37.12 -11.32 3.79
C ILE A 10 36.50 -11.50 2.40
N ILE A 11 36.58 -10.49 1.52
CA ILE A 11 36.09 -10.57 0.14
C ILE A 11 36.97 -11.52 -0.71
N VAL A 12 38.26 -11.56 -0.49
CA VAL A 12 39.18 -12.49 -1.19
C VAL A 12 39.04 -13.93 -0.68
N CYS A 13 38.72 -14.14 0.60
CA CYS A 13 38.40 -15.49 1.11
C CYS A 13 37.06 -16.02 0.69
N LEU A 14 36.05 -15.15 0.39
CA LEU A 14 34.74 -15.58 -0.15
C LEU A 14 34.81 -15.86 -1.67
N SER A 15 35.77 -15.35 -2.40
CA SER A 15 35.93 -15.61 -3.84
C SER A 15 36.75 -16.89 -4.16
N GLY A 16 37.25 -17.59 -3.14
CA GLY A 16 38.11 -18.76 -3.30
C GLY A 16 37.48 -20.14 -3.23
N CYS A 17 36.18 -20.24 -2.93
CA CYS A 17 35.51 -21.55 -2.87
C CYS A 17 34.13 -21.46 -3.49
N LEU A 18 34.00 -21.84 -4.76
CA LEU A 18 32.85 -22.53 -5.32
C LEU A 18 33.01 -22.67 -6.85
N SER A 19 34.00 -23.45 -7.28
CA SER A 19 33.88 -24.10 -8.59
C SER A 19 32.90 -25.28 -8.43
N ILE A 20 31.60 -24.99 -8.32
CA ILE A 20 30.57 -26.01 -8.45
C ILE A 20 30.47 -26.29 -9.94
N THR A 21 31.09 -27.38 -10.39
CA THR A 21 30.91 -27.88 -11.75
C THR A 21 29.49 -28.41 -11.88
N ALA A 22 28.60 -27.59 -12.41
CA ALA A 22 27.27 -28.00 -12.75
C ALA A 22 27.36 -29.09 -13.84
N GLN A 23 26.88 -30.30 -13.54
CA GLN A 23 26.82 -31.40 -14.49
C GLN A 23 25.55 -31.31 -15.31
N THR A 24 25.69 -31.42 -16.63
CA THR A 24 24.55 -31.47 -17.54
C THR A 24 23.99 -32.88 -17.58
N PHE A 25 22.69 -33.04 -17.50
CA PHE A 25 22.00 -34.31 -17.71
C PHE A 25 20.78 -34.08 -18.62
N THR A 26 20.41 -35.12 -19.38
CA THR A 26 19.22 -35.12 -20.21
C THR A 26 18.24 -36.14 -19.68
N LEU A 27 17.04 -35.70 -19.35
CA LEU A 27 15.96 -36.56 -18.93
C LEU A 27 15.01 -36.79 -20.12
N THR A 28 14.78 -38.05 -20.44
CA THR A 28 13.82 -38.50 -21.44
C THR A 28 12.83 -39.46 -20.80
N GLY A 29 11.69 -39.68 -21.43
CA GLY A 29 10.72 -40.65 -20.94
C GLY A 29 9.34 -40.40 -21.47
N ARG A 30 8.37 -41.04 -20.84
CA ARG A 30 6.97 -40.94 -21.22
C ARG A 30 6.08 -40.67 -19.99
N VAL A 31 5.12 -39.73 -20.13
CA VAL A 31 4.07 -39.50 -19.14
C VAL A 31 2.81 -40.23 -19.63
N LEU A 32 2.29 -41.13 -18.80
CA LEU A 32 1.16 -41.98 -19.09
C LEU A 32 0.00 -41.75 -18.13
N ASP A 33 -1.21 -42.08 -18.54
CA ASP A 33 -2.38 -42.19 -17.67
C ASP A 33 -2.44 -43.56 -16.93
N GLU A 34 -3.55 -43.82 -16.22
CA GLU A 34 -3.78 -45.08 -15.52
C GLU A 34 -3.95 -46.28 -16.45
N ASN A 35 -4.35 -46.06 -17.70
CA ASN A 35 -4.56 -47.08 -18.70
C ASN A 35 -3.30 -47.40 -19.54
N GLY A 36 -2.25 -46.56 -19.34
CA GLY A 36 -1.00 -46.68 -20.08
C GLY A 36 -0.97 -45.85 -21.38
N ASP A 37 -1.98 -45.01 -21.61
CA ASP A 37 -2.03 -44.08 -22.74
C ASP A 37 -1.17 -42.85 -22.48
N GLY A 38 -0.57 -42.30 -23.53
CA GLY A 38 0.30 -41.12 -23.43
C GLY A 38 -0.47 -39.85 -23.13
N LEU A 39 -0.03 -39.11 -22.15
CA LEU A 39 -0.64 -37.83 -21.79
C LEU A 39 0.01 -36.67 -22.55
N GLU A 40 -0.70 -36.18 -23.56
CA GLU A 40 -0.32 -35.01 -24.36
C GLU A 40 -0.29 -33.75 -23.48
N MET A 41 0.65 -32.82 -23.78
CA MET A 41 0.82 -31.53 -23.08
C MET A 41 1.07 -31.64 -21.56
N ALA A 42 1.42 -32.84 -21.09
CA ALA A 42 1.89 -32.95 -19.70
C ALA A 42 3.14 -32.09 -19.50
N THR A 43 3.13 -31.26 -18.48
CA THR A 43 4.21 -30.33 -18.15
C THR A 43 5.25 -31.01 -17.27
N ILE A 44 6.49 -30.99 -17.69
CA ILE A 44 7.64 -31.51 -16.93
C ILE A 44 8.52 -30.33 -16.51
N THR A 45 8.64 -30.09 -15.20
CA THR A 45 9.42 -29.01 -14.63
C THR A 45 10.56 -29.55 -13.77
N ILE A 46 11.78 -29.09 -14.00
CA ILE A 46 12.97 -29.44 -13.19
C ILE A 46 13.35 -28.26 -12.31
N MET A 47 13.37 -28.46 -10.99
CA MET A 47 13.77 -27.46 -9.98
C MET A 47 15.13 -27.84 -9.37
N PRO A 48 16.01 -26.88 -9.01
CA PRO A 48 15.75 -25.42 -8.91
C PRO A 48 15.93 -24.64 -10.22
N GLU A 49 16.46 -25.24 -11.29
CA GLU A 49 16.75 -24.52 -12.56
C GLU A 49 15.51 -23.96 -13.26
N MET A 50 14.29 -24.47 -12.89
CA MET A 50 13.02 -24.11 -13.51
C MET A 50 12.97 -24.40 -15.01
N ALA A 51 13.74 -25.41 -15.46
CA ALA A 51 13.64 -25.90 -16.83
C ALA A 51 12.28 -26.56 -17.04
N VAL A 52 11.60 -26.25 -18.14
CA VAL A 52 10.24 -26.74 -18.46
C VAL A 52 10.21 -27.33 -19.87
N THR A 53 9.52 -28.46 -20.05
CA THR A 53 9.16 -29.05 -21.35
C THR A 53 7.76 -29.63 -21.29
N PHE A 54 7.20 -29.95 -22.47
CA PHE A 54 5.88 -30.56 -22.58
C PHE A 54 6.00 -31.90 -23.30
N ALA A 55 5.14 -32.83 -22.88
CA ALA A 55 5.03 -34.10 -23.52
C ALA A 55 4.29 -33.97 -24.87
N ASN A 56 4.70 -34.76 -25.87
CA ASN A 56 4.03 -34.82 -27.16
C ASN A 56 2.73 -35.67 -27.10
N ILE A 57 2.05 -35.86 -28.24
CA ILE A 57 0.80 -36.61 -28.37
C ILE A 57 0.91 -38.09 -27.88
N LYS A 58 2.12 -38.65 -27.85
CA LYS A 58 2.39 -40.00 -27.34
C LYS A 58 2.83 -39.99 -25.87
N GLY A 59 2.84 -38.83 -25.24
CA GLY A 59 3.34 -38.64 -23.88
C GLY A 59 4.87 -38.56 -23.77
N ASP A 60 5.64 -38.63 -24.86
CA ASP A 60 7.10 -38.62 -24.81
C ASP A 60 7.61 -37.20 -24.54
N TYR A 61 8.64 -37.10 -23.71
CA TYR A 61 9.29 -35.82 -23.35
C TYR A 61 10.82 -35.95 -23.36
N LYS A 62 11.49 -34.82 -23.60
CA LYS A 62 12.94 -34.68 -23.49
C LYS A 62 13.25 -33.29 -22.90
N ILE A 63 14.08 -33.25 -21.86
CA ILE A 63 14.53 -32.02 -21.22
C ILE A 63 15.98 -32.14 -20.78
N THR A 64 16.77 -31.10 -20.99
CA THR A 64 18.17 -31.00 -20.53
C THR A 64 18.26 -29.94 -19.46
N ALA A 65 18.93 -30.28 -18.38
CA ALA A 65 19.11 -29.40 -17.23
C ALA A 65 20.47 -29.56 -16.59
N HIS A 66 20.83 -28.62 -15.73
CA HIS A 66 22.13 -28.59 -15.06
C HIS A 66 21.92 -28.78 -13.54
N THR A 67 22.79 -29.55 -12.91
CA THR A 67 22.76 -29.70 -11.46
C THR A 67 24.12 -30.06 -10.88
N SER A 68 24.35 -29.66 -9.64
CA SER A 68 25.51 -30.07 -8.86
C SER A 68 25.20 -31.14 -7.81
N ASP A 69 23.90 -31.31 -7.44
CA ASP A 69 23.51 -32.27 -6.38
C ASP A 69 22.21 -32.99 -6.75
N SER A 70 21.06 -32.56 -6.24
CA SER A 70 19.76 -33.20 -6.47
C SER A 70 18.80 -32.24 -7.18
N VAL A 71 17.92 -32.78 -8.01
CA VAL A 71 16.87 -32.06 -8.69
C VAL A 71 15.51 -32.68 -8.38
N VAL A 72 14.49 -31.83 -8.31
CA VAL A 72 13.11 -32.24 -8.18
C VAL A 72 12.44 -32.11 -9.56
N VAL A 73 11.99 -33.23 -10.11
CA VAL A 73 11.24 -33.27 -11.36
C VAL A 73 9.76 -33.36 -11.02
N ARG A 74 8.99 -32.41 -11.51
CA ARG A 74 7.54 -32.33 -11.31
C ARG A 74 6.83 -32.61 -12.62
N PHE A 75 5.87 -33.53 -12.59
CA PHE A 75 5.00 -33.91 -13.69
C PHE A 75 3.58 -33.47 -13.37
N SER A 76 2.97 -32.65 -14.23
CA SER A 76 1.61 -32.14 -14.03
C SER A 76 0.87 -32.02 -15.36
N THR A 77 -0.42 -32.37 -15.37
CA THR A 77 -1.35 -32.11 -16.47
C THR A 77 -2.76 -31.90 -15.90
N VAL A 78 -3.62 -31.28 -16.67
CA VAL A 78 -5.01 -31.01 -16.28
C VAL A 78 -5.78 -32.32 -16.09
N GLY A 79 -6.48 -32.44 -14.97
CA GLY A 79 -7.28 -33.64 -14.62
C GLY A 79 -6.51 -34.77 -13.97
N TYR A 80 -5.22 -34.60 -13.67
CA TYR A 80 -4.38 -35.64 -13.05
C TYR A 80 -3.64 -35.09 -11.81
N LYS A 81 -3.41 -35.96 -10.82
CA LYS A 81 -2.62 -35.64 -9.62
C LYS A 81 -1.16 -35.39 -10.00
N THR A 82 -0.65 -34.21 -9.60
CA THR A 82 0.75 -33.88 -9.78
C THR A 82 1.67 -34.88 -9.08
N LYS A 83 2.67 -35.37 -9.81
CA LYS A 83 3.66 -36.32 -9.29
C LYS A 83 5.04 -35.71 -9.30
N THR A 84 5.78 -35.87 -8.23
CA THR A 84 7.16 -35.38 -8.10
C THR A 84 8.14 -36.54 -7.93
N ARG A 85 9.34 -36.41 -8.51
CA ARG A 85 10.47 -37.33 -8.35
C ARG A 85 11.71 -36.55 -8.00
N VAL A 86 12.46 -37.04 -7.05
CA VAL A 86 13.77 -36.48 -6.68
C VAL A 86 14.85 -37.34 -7.31
N LEU A 87 15.68 -36.75 -8.14
CA LEU A 87 16.87 -37.38 -8.73
C LEU A 87 18.09 -36.86 -8.01
N ARG A 88 18.88 -37.78 -7.43
CA ARG A 88 20.12 -37.41 -6.72
C ARG A 88 21.30 -37.55 -7.67
N LYS A 89 22.05 -36.48 -7.84
CA LYS A 89 23.25 -36.37 -8.70
C LYS A 89 23.04 -37.00 -10.09
N PRO A 90 21.98 -36.59 -10.83
CA PRO A 90 21.73 -37.17 -12.15
C PRO A 90 22.87 -36.83 -13.12
N LYS A 91 23.27 -37.81 -13.93
CA LYS A 91 24.36 -37.71 -14.91
C LYS A 91 23.99 -38.36 -16.23
N GLY A 92 24.45 -37.77 -17.31
CA GLY A 92 24.25 -38.33 -18.64
C GLY A 92 22.79 -38.33 -19.10
N GLN A 93 22.38 -39.36 -19.77
CA GLN A 93 21.00 -39.54 -20.22
C GLN A 93 20.25 -40.50 -19.31
N LEU A 94 19.14 -40.02 -18.74
CA LEU A 94 18.24 -40.79 -17.90
C LEU A 94 16.89 -40.95 -18.55
N ASN A 95 16.30 -42.15 -18.42
CA ASN A 95 14.96 -42.42 -18.88
C ASN A 95 14.03 -42.59 -17.69
N LEU A 96 12.97 -41.76 -17.59
CA LEU A 96 12.03 -41.79 -16.49
C LEU A 96 10.57 -41.80 -17.01
N GLN A 97 9.96 -42.98 -16.98
CA GLN A 97 8.55 -43.14 -17.28
C GLN A 97 7.72 -42.84 -16.02
N VAL A 98 6.67 -42.03 -16.18
CA VAL A 98 5.82 -41.61 -15.06
C VAL A 98 4.36 -41.80 -15.42
N GLN A 99 3.65 -42.53 -14.57
CA GLN A 99 2.20 -42.67 -14.65
C GLN A 99 1.53 -41.71 -13.72
N LEU A 100 0.61 -40.88 -14.22
CA LEU A 100 -0.23 -39.98 -13.44
C LEU A 100 -1.58 -40.65 -13.20
N VAL A 101 -2.15 -40.40 -12.00
CA VAL A 101 -3.46 -40.89 -11.57
C VAL A 101 -4.49 -39.80 -11.80
N SER A 102 -5.61 -40.13 -12.41
CA SER A 102 -6.72 -39.24 -12.62
C SER A 102 -7.20 -38.66 -11.27
N ASP A 103 -7.42 -37.35 -11.23
CA ASP A 103 -7.93 -36.68 -10.05
C ASP A 103 -9.46 -36.60 -10.11
N ASN A 104 -10.13 -37.76 -9.93
CA ASN A 104 -11.58 -37.85 -9.90
C ASN A 104 -12.23 -37.26 -8.63
N GLN A 105 -11.46 -36.79 -7.68
CA GLN A 105 -11.95 -35.89 -6.66
C GLN A 105 -11.96 -34.49 -7.28
N LEU A 106 -13.15 -33.90 -7.42
CA LEU A 106 -13.36 -32.46 -7.47
C LEU A 106 -12.80 -31.82 -6.18
N GLY A 107 -11.55 -32.08 -5.88
CA GLY A 107 -10.71 -31.22 -5.10
C GLY A 107 -10.68 -29.92 -5.88
N GLU A 108 -11.06 -28.86 -5.21
CA GLU A 108 -10.95 -27.49 -5.67
C GLU A 108 -9.77 -27.38 -6.66
N VAL A 109 -10.08 -27.44 -7.96
CA VAL A 109 -9.13 -27.11 -9.01
C VAL A 109 -8.77 -25.68 -8.66
N VAL A 110 -7.61 -25.48 -8.06
CA VAL A 110 -6.95 -24.19 -8.07
C VAL A 110 -6.49 -24.01 -9.53
N VAL A 111 -7.48 -23.85 -10.40
CA VAL A 111 -7.30 -23.11 -11.61
C VAL A 111 -6.86 -21.75 -11.09
N THR A 112 -5.68 -21.32 -11.46
CA THR A 112 -5.28 -19.91 -11.45
C THR A 112 -6.09 -19.20 -12.56
N GLU A 113 -7.35 -19.47 -12.62
CA GLU A 113 -8.34 -18.61 -13.23
C GLU A 113 -8.41 -17.42 -12.28
N LYS A 114 -7.91 -16.27 -12.70
CA LYS A 114 -8.03 -15.04 -11.95
C LYS A 114 -9.48 -14.94 -11.48
N ARG A 115 -9.71 -15.13 -10.19
CA ARG A 115 -11.05 -15.28 -9.60
C ARG A 115 -11.92 -14.13 -10.08
N ARG A 116 -13.16 -14.43 -10.44
CA ARG A 116 -14.16 -13.39 -10.74
C ARG A 116 -14.21 -12.42 -9.57
N GLN A 117 -14.13 -11.13 -9.86
CA GLN A 117 -14.23 -10.14 -8.79
C GLN A 117 -15.68 -10.06 -8.34
N THR A 118 -15.97 -10.67 -7.21
CA THR A 118 -17.30 -10.71 -6.60
C THR A 118 -17.43 -9.80 -5.38
N SER A 119 -16.35 -9.14 -5.01
CA SER A 119 -16.30 -8.13 -3.94
C SER A 119 -15.67 -6.84 -4.45
N SER A 120 -15.77 -5.76 -3.68
CA SER A 120 -15.09 -4.49 -3.98
C SER A 120 -13.57 -4.56 -3.75
N THR A 121 -13.08 -5.60 -3.06
CA THR A 121 -11.65 -5.80 -2.84
C THR A 121 -11.06 -6.59 -4.00
N GLU A 122 -10.20 -5.94 -4.77
CA GLU A 122 -9.43 -6.58 -5.83
C GLU A 122 -8.21 -7.28 -5.24
N GLN A 123 -8.02 -8.55 -5.59
CA GLN A 123 -6.80 -9.29 -5.27
C GLN A 123 -5.79 -9.07 -6.40
N LEU A 124 -4.70 -8.39 -6.08
CA LEU A 124 -3.61 -8.17 -7.01
C LEU A 124 -2.75 -9.45 -7.09
N SER A 125 -2.36 -9.85 -8.31
CA SER A 125 -1.67 -11.13 -8.47
C SER A 125 -0.26 -11.10 -7.88
N ALA A 126 0.20 -12.23 -7.36
CA ALA A 126 1.57 -12.37 -6.88
C ALA A 126 2.60 -12.16 -8.00
N GLU A 127 2.26 -12.51 -9.24
CA GLU A 127 3.10 -12.31 -10.42
C GLU A 127 3.26 -10.82 -10.73
N SER A 128 2.16 -10.06 -10.72
CA SER A 128 2.20 -8.60 -10.88
C SER A 128 3.05 -7.94 -9.79
N LEU A 129 2.95 -8.39 -8.54
CA LEU A 129 3.78 -7.91 -7.45
C LEU A 129 5.27 -8.22 -7.69
N MET A 130 5.59 -9.42 -8.17
CA MET A 130 6.97 -9.80 -8.50
C MET A 130 7.54 -8.99 -9.66
N ASP A 131 6.74 -8.72 -10.69
CA ASP A 131 7.17 -7.91 -11.83
C ASP A 131 7.42 -6.45 -11.42
N ILE A 132 6.58 -5.89 -10.55
CA ILE A 132 6.80 -4.54 -10.00
C ILE A 132 8.01 -4.48 -9.08
N ARG A 133 8.26 -5.50 -8.25
CA ARG A 133 9.47 -5.59 -7.44
C ARG A 133 10.75 -5.65 -8.28
N ARG A 134 10.68 -6.26 -9.46
CA ARG A 134 11.78 -6.33 -10.42
C ARG A 134 11.87 -5.09 -11.31
N SER A 135 10.79 -4.33 -11.45
CA SER A 135 10.81 -3.04 -12.12
C SER A 135 11.62 -2.05 -11.28
N ALA A 136 12.29 -1.13 -11.93
CA ALA A 136 13.06 -0.08 -11.24
C ALA A 136 12.09 0.87 -10.51
N SER A 137 11.70 0.49 -9.30
CA SER A 137 11.01 1.40 -8.40
C SER A 137 12.02 2.43 -7.89
N ILE A 138 11.81 3.69 -8.21
CA ILE A 138 12.64 4.80 -7.72
C ILE A 138 12.57 4.86 -6.19
N THR A 139 11.42 4.52 -5.61
CA THR A 139 11.18 4.65 -4.18
C THR A 139 11.53 3.39 -3.38
N GLY A 140 11.59 2.21 -4.01
CA GLY A 140 11.71 0.92 -3.32
C GLY A 140 10.44 0.51 -2.57
N ASN A 141 9.31 1.22 -2.77
CA ASN A 141 8.01 0.96 -2.16
C ASN A 141 7.09 0.20 -3.13
N ALA A 142 7.51 -0.97 -3.60
CA ALA A 142 6.88 -1.68 -4.72
C ALA A 142 5.37 -1.92 -4.56
N VAL A 143 4.84 -2.05 -3.36
CA VAL A 143 3.40 -2.24 -3.12
C VAL A 143 2.64 -0.95 -3.38
N GLU A 144 3.11 0.17 -2.85
CA GLU A 144 2.49 1.48 -3.06
C GLU A 144 2.64 1.92 -4.52
N ASP A 145 3.78 1.66 -5.14
CA ASP A 145 3.99 1.92 -6.57
C ASP A 145 2.98 1.14 -7.44
N MET A 146 2.66 -0.09 -7.07
CA MET A 146 1.62 -0.88 -7.72
C MET A 146 0.23 -0.28 -7.51
N ILE A 147 -0.07 0.15 -6.28
CA ILE A 147 -1.36 0.75 -5.93
C ILE A 147 -1.54 2.08 -6.69
N GLN A 148 -0.50 2.90 -6.79
CA GLN A 148 -0.55 4.17 -7.52
C GLN A 148 -0.87 4.02 -9.01
N THR A 149 -0.65 2.84 -9.60
CA THR A 149 -1.05 2.57 -10.99
C THR A 149 -2.49 2.07 -11.13
N GLN A 150 -3.20 1.83 -10.02
CA GLN A 150 -4.59 1.40 -10.07
C GLN A 150 -5.53 2.56 -10.40
N ALA A 151 -6.69 2.25 -10.98
CA ALA A 151 -7.73 3.23 -11.22
C ALA A 151 -8.27 3.81 -9.90
N GLY A 152 -8.59 5.11 -9.88
CA GLY A 152 -9.08 5.81 -8.70
C GLY A 152 -7.99 6.21 -7.71
N VAL A 153 -6.72 5.97 -8.03
CA VAL A 153 -5.59 6.33 -7.16
C VAL A 153 -4.80 7.47 -7.76
N SER A 154 -4.44 8.43 -6.93
CA SER A 154 -3.61 9.58 -7.28
C SER A 154 -2.49 9.79 -6.26
N THR A 155 -1.44 10.46 -6.67
CA THR A 155 -0.32 10.86 -5.80
C THR A 155 0.11 12.28 -6.13
N HIS A 156 0.65 12.98 -5.16
CA HIS A 156 1.21 14.33 -5.36
C HIS A 156 2.73 14.30 -5.62
N SER A 157 3.38 13.17 -5.36
CA SER A 157 4.82 12.99 -5.62
C SER A 157 5.12 11.53 -5.91
N GLU A 158 5.91 11.27 -6.95
CA GLU A 158 6.39 9.91 -7.25
C GLU A 158 7.39 9.38 -6.22
N LEU A 159 7.97 10.26 -5.42
CA LEU A 159 8.89 9.89 -4.35
C LEU A 159 8.19 9.54 -3.04
N SER A 160 6.88 9.80 -2.95
CA SER A 160 6.10 9.55 -1.74
C SER A 160 5.48 8.16 -1.74
N SER A 161 5.47 7.51 -0.57
CA SER A 161 4.68 6.30 -0.34
C SER A 161 3.19 6.58 -0.09
N GLN A 162 2.82 7.85 0.06
CA GLN A 162 1.45 8.27 0.27
C GLN A 162 0.66 8.24 -1.03
N TYR A 163 -0.59 7.83 -0.95
CA TYR A 163 -1.52 7.81 -2.07
C TYR A 163 -2.90 8.27 -1.64
N ASN A 164 -3.60 8.92 -2.54
CA ASN A 164 -4.96 9.38 -2.38
C ASN A 164 -5.90 8.48 -3.17
N VAL A 165 -7.10 8.22 -2.66
CA VAL A 165 -8.05 7.30 -3.31
C VAL A 165 -9.40 7.97 -3.47
N ARG A 166 -9.81 8.12 -4.74
CA ARG A 166 -11.12 8.71 -5.10
C ARG A 166 -11.41 9.98 -4.30
N GLY A 167 -10.49 10.95 -4.38
CA GLY A 167 -10.60 12.25 -3.73
C GLY A 167 -10.33 12.27 -2.22
N GLY A 168 -10.22 11.12 -1.57
CA GLY A 168 -9.83 11.06 -0.16
C GLY A 168 -8.34 11.19 0.02
N ALA A 169 -7.91 11.82 1.11
CA ALA A 169 -6.52 12.03 1.45
C ALA A 169 -5.84 10.72 1.92
N PHE A 170 -4.52 10.72 1.97
CA PHE A 170 -3.73 9.54 2.36
C PHE A 170 -4.08 8.99 3.75
N ASP A 171 -4.50 9.84 4.67
CA ASP A 171 -4.91 9.48 6.03
C ASP A 171 -6.31 8.82 6.10
N GLU A 172 -7.08 8.88 5.01
CA GLU A 172 -8.35 8.18 4.83
C GLU A 172 -8.19 6.73 4.36
N ASN A 173 -6.97 6.23 4.22
CA ASN A 173 -6.67 4.88 3.78
C ASN A 173 -6.33 3.99 4.98
N SER A 174 -6.95 2.80 5.05
CA SER A 174 -6.59 1.79 6.04
C SER A 174 -5.57 0.80 5.48
N VAL A 175 -4.63 0.40 6.30
CA VAL A 175 -3.66 -0.64 5.98
C VAL A 175 -3.75 -1.74 7.01
N TYR A 176 -3.92 -2.97 6.55
CA TYR A 176 -3.94 -4.17 7.38
C TYR A 176 -2.77 -5.07 7.01
N ILE A 177 -2.08 -5.59 8.00
CA ILE A 177 -1.07 -6.65 7.81
C ILE A 177 -1.48 -7.84 8.68
N ASN A 178 -1.73 -8.99 8.04
CA ASN A 178 -2.17 -10.22 8.70
C ASN A 178 -3.37 -10.00 9.65
N ASP A 179 -4.43 -9.33 9.16
CA ASP A 179 -5.68 -9.02 9.86
C ASP A 179 -5.58 -7.98 11.00
N ILE A 180 -4.41 -7.40 11.22
CA ILE A 180 -4.19 -6.30 12.16
C ILE A 180 -4.10 -4.98 11.40
N GLU A 181 -4.90 -4.00 11.84
CA GLU A 181 -4.79 -2.62 11.36
C GLU A 181 -3.47 -2.01 11.82
N VAL A 182 -2.72 -1.45 10.88
CA VAL A 182 -1.51 -0.70 11.19
C VAL A 182 -1.91 0.69 11.66
N TYR A 183 -1.55 1.00 12.89
CA TYR A 183 -1.78 2.34 13.43
C TYR A 183 -0.82 3.34 12.76
N ARG A 184 -1.37 4.39 12.13
CA ARG A 184 -0.58 5.41 11.40
C ARG A 184 0.39 4.81 10.38
N PRO A 185 -0.10 4.14 9.32
CA PRO A 185 0.77 3.53 8.29
C PRO A 185 1.60 4.56 7.53
N PHE A 186 1.14 5.82 7.50
CA PHE A 186 1.83 6.95 6.92
C PHE A 186 2.15 7.96 8.01
N LEU A 187 3.40 8.39 8.08
CA LEU A 187 3.80 9.44 9.00
C LEU A 187 3.23 10.79 8.52
N VAL A 188 2.50 11.48 9.38
CA VAL A 188 1.88 12.74 9.04
C VAL A 188 2.81 13.89 9.39
N ARG A 189 3.42 14.46 8.38
CA ARG A 189 4.06 15.75 8.48
C ARG A 189 3.55 16.66 7.34
N SER A 190 3.66 17.94 7.55
CA SER A 190 3.32 18.94 6.54
C SER A 190 4.13 18.78 5.24
N GLY A 191 3.49 18.25 4.23
CA GLY A 191 3.75 18.52 2.82
C GLY A 191 4.95 17.88 2.12
N GLN A 192 6.00 17.35 2.77
CA GLN A 192 7.23 16.90 2.10
C GLN A 192 7.77 15.57 2.63
N GLN A 193 6.91 14.64 3.03
CA GLN A 193 7.42 13.41 3.63
C GLN A 193 7.41 12.22 2.72
N GLU A 194 8.59 11.77 2.52
CA GLU A 194 8.96 10.60 1.76
C GLU A 194 9.57 9.59 2.72
N GLY A 195 8.72 8.80 3.37
CA GLY A 195 9.14 7.72 4.25
C GLY A 195 9.22 6.39 3.54
N LEU A 196 9.91 5.42 4.15
CA LEU A 196 9.66 4.03 3.84
C LEU A 196 8.22 3.72 4.22
N SER A 197 7.52 3.02 3.32
CA SER A 197 6.27 2.36 3.66
C SER A 197 6.50 1.38 4.82
N VAL A 198 5.49 1.26 5.68
CA VAL A 198 5.47 0.20 6.69
C VAL A 198 5.47 -1.20 6.08
N ILE A 199 5.05 -1.35 4.82
CA ILE A 199 5.00 -2.62 4.12
C ILE A 199 6.38 -2.96 3.56
N ASN A 200 6.93 -4.09 3.99
CA ASN A 200 8.14 -4.64 3.38
C ASN A 200 7.77 -5.51 2.19
N PRO A 201 8.04 -5.09 0.93
CA PRO A 201 7.61 -5.83 -0.26
C PRO A 201 8.27 -7.21 -0.36
N ASP A 202 9.44 -7.44 0.25
CA ASP A 202 10.09 -8.75 0.28
C ASP A 202 9.33 -9.78 1.13
N MET A 203 8.50 -9.32 2.04
CA MET A 203 7.70 -10.16 2.94
C MET A 203 6.27 -10.37 2.45
N VAL A 204 5.80 -9.71 1.38
CA VAL A 204 4.41 -9.77 0.93
C VAL A 204 4.14 -11.05 0.13
N GLU A 205 3.03 -11.73 0.45
CA GLU A 205 2.45 -12.86 -0.28
C GLU A 205 1.30 -12.42 -1.18
N SER A 206 0.37 -11.63 -0.63
CA SER A 206 -0.79 -11.15 -1.38
C SER A 206 -1.20 -9.75 -0.95
N VAL A 207 -1.80 -9.03 -1.89
CA VAL A 207 -2.29 -7.66 -1.72
C VAL A 207 -3.74 -7.62 -2.12
N GLY A 208 -4.63 -7.33 -1.15
CA GLY A 208 -6.02 -7.00 -1.39
C GLY A 208 -6.20 -5.49 -1.33
N PHE A 209 -6.73 -4.88 -2.38
CA PHE A 209 -6.94 -3.44 -2.44
C PHE A 209 -8.37 -3.09 -2.82
N SER A 210 -8.97 -2.14 -2.11
CA SER A 210 -10.31 -1.63 -2.39
C SER A 210 -10.31 -0.11 -2.40
N THR A 211 -10.83 0.47 -3.48
CA THR A 211 -10.98 1.91 -3.67
C THR A 211 -12.32 2.45 -3.16
N GLY A 212 -13.05 1.67 -2.37
CA GLY A 212 -14.34 1.99 -1.78
C GLY A 212 -15.28 0.78 -1.81
N GLY A 213 -16.42 0.85 -1.12
CA GLY A 213 -17.37 -0.26 -1.05
C GLY A 213 -16.84 -1.49 -0.30
N TYR A 214 -15.77 -1.38 0.48
CA TYR A 214 -15.12 -2.50 1.15
C TYR A 214 -15.95 -3.05 2.32
N GLU A 215 -15.65 -4.27 2.69
CA GLU A 215 -16.39 -5.11 3.64
C GLU A 215 -16.33 -4.57 5.08
N ALA A 216 -17.24 -5.04 5.96
CA ALA A 216 -17.37 -4.56 7.34
C ALA A 216 -16.17 -4.92 8.25
N LYS A 217 -15.35 -5.89 7.88
CA LYS A 217 -14.11 -6.24 8.59
C LYS A 217 -13.09 -5.09 8.63
N TYR A 218 -13.12 -4.21 7.62
CA TYR A 218 -12.28 -3.02 7.57
C TYR A 218 -13.02 -1.83 8.17
N GLY A 219 -12.37 -1.06 9.04
CA GLY A 219 -13.00 0.01 9.79
C GLY A 219 -12.27 1.35 9.73
N ASP A 220 -12.95 2.34 10.28
CA ASP A 220 -12.41 3.63 10.70
C ASP A 220 -11.68 4.47 9.64
N LYS A 221 -11.99 4.25 8.35
CA LYS A 221 -11.46 5.00 7.21
C LYS A 221 -12.52 5.22 6.16
N MET A 222 -12.40 6.31 5.39
CA MET A 222 -13.44 6.73 4.44
C MET A 222 -13.10 6.45 2.98
N SER A 223 -11.85 6.12 2.63
CA SER A 223 -11.47 6.08 1.23
C SER A 223 -11.07 4.70 0.74
N SER A 224 -10.09 4.04 1.34
CA SER A 224 -9.64 2.74 0.87
C SER A 224 -9.30 1.77 1.99
N ALA A 225 -9.21 0.48 1.60
CA ALA A 225 -8.66 -0.57 2.44
C ALA A 225 -7.60 -1.36 1.68
N LEU A 226 -6.42 -1.48 2.28
CA LEU A 226 -5.29 -2.26 1.81
C LEU A 226 -5.05 -3.41 2.78
N ASP A 227 -5.21 -4.64 2.32
CA ASP A 227 -5.05 -5.88 3.10
C ASP A 227 -3.83 -6.66 2.61
N ILE A 228 -2.80 -6.69 3.41
CA ILE A 228 -1.52 -7.34 3.12
C ILE A 228 -1.43 -8.63 3.91
N LYS A 229 -1.05 -9.71 3.22
CA LYS A 229 -0.65 -10.95 3.86
C LYS A 229 0.85 -11.15 3.67
N TYR A 230 1.56 -11.37 4.76
CA TYR A 230 2.98 -11.70 4.73
C TYR A 230 3.18 -13.18 4.43
N ARG A 231 4.17 -13.45 3.58
CA ARG A 231 4.45 -14.78 3.10
C ARG A 231 5.09 -15.70 4.14
N ARG A 232 4.77 -16.97 4.00
CA ARG A 232 5.38 -18.05 4.75
C ARG A 232 6.33 -18.77 3.82
N PRO A 233 7.64 -18.70 4.03
CA PRO A 233 8.58 -19.46 3.19
C PRO A 233 8.26 -20.94 3.26
N SER A 234 8.32 -21.63 2.13
CA SER A 234 8.18 -23.09 2.07
C SER A 234 9.53 -23.81 2.17
N THR A 235 10.61 -23.10 1.79
CA THR A 235 11.99 -23.57 1.79
C THR A 235 12.89 -22.44 2.28
N PHE A 236 14.21 -22.65 2.29
CA PHE A 236 15.14 -21.55 2.48
C PHE A 236 15.09 -20.59 1.30
N GLU A 237 14.91 -19.32 1.60
CA GLU A 237 14.85 -18.23 0.63
C GLU A 237 15.71 -17.08 1.14
N ALA A 238 16.46 -16.45 0.26
CA ALA A 238 17.22 -15.24 0.57
C ALA A 238 17.19 -14.30 -0.64
N ASN A 239 17.08 -13.00 -0.36
CA ASN A 239 17.14 -11.96 -1.36
C ASN A 239 17.93 -10.78 -0.82
N ILE A 240 18.80 -10.21 -1.64
CA ILE A 240 19.52 -8.98 -1.35
C ILE A 240 19.30 -8.05 -2.52
N THR A 241 18.85 -6.84 -2.22
CA THR A 241 18.64 -5.78 -3.20
C THR A 241 19.54 -4.61 -2.83
N ALA A 242 20.27 -4.09 -3.82
CA ALA A 242 21.06 -2.88 -3.70
C ALA A 242 20.64 -1.89 -4.78
N SER A 243 20.48 -0.64 -4.41
CA SER A 243 20.12 0.45 -5.32
C SER A 243 20.85 1.74 -4.94
N LEU A 244 20.78 2.75 -5.80
CA LEU A 244 21.34 4.09 -5.50
C LEU A 244 20.66 4.74 -4.29
N MET A 245 19.46 4.29 -3.93
CA MET A 245 18.67 4.84 -2.82
C MET A 245 18.73 3.99 -1.57
N GLY A 246 19.59 2.97 -1.50
CA GLY A 246 19.74 2.10 -0.36
C GLY A 246 19.73 0.63 -0.70
N GLY A 247 19.34 -0.21 0.24
CA GLY A 247 19.31 -1.65 0.05
C GLY A 247 18.37 -2.36 0.99
N SER A 248 18.06 -3.61 0.65
CA SER A 248 17.29 -4.51 1.50
C SER A 248 17.91 -5.90 1.50
N ALA A 249 17.69 -6.63 2.60
CA ALA A 249 17.98 -8.04 2.69
C ALA A 249 16.79 -8.77 3.29
N PHE A 250 16.46 -9.90 2.71
CA PHE A 250 15.40 -10.79 3.17
C PHE A 250 15.96 -12.19 3.34
N VAL A 251 15.60 -12.83 4.43
CA VAL A 251 15.92 -14.25 4.70
C VAL A 251 14.69 -14.92 5.27
N GLY A 252 14.31 -16.02 4.66
CA GLY A 252 13.22 -16.88 5.11
C GLY A 252 13.61 -18.33 5.12
N PHE A 253 13.10 -19.09 6.08
CA PHE A 253 13.25 -20.53 6.09
C PHE A 253 12.03 -21.20 6.76
N SER A 254 11.84 -22.47 6.45
CA SER A 254 10.76 -23.23 7.06
C SER A 254 11.16 -24.66 7.37
N THR A 255 10.43 -25.22 8.30
CA THR A 255 10.39 -26.64 8.62
C THR A 255 8.95 -27.14 8.54
N LYS A 256 8.69 -28.41 8.83
CA LYS A 256 7.32 -28.94 8.83
C LYS A 256 6.34 -28.21 9.76
N ARG A 257 6.84 -27.53 10.81
CA ARG A 257 5.99 -26.86 11.83
C ARG A 257 6.29 -25.39 12.01
N PHE A 258 7.35 -24.90 11.44
CA PHE A 258 7.87 -23.56 11.71
C PHE A 258 8.25 -22.86 10.41
N ALA A 259 7.82 -21.62 10.24
CA ALA A 259 8.25 -20.75 9.16
C ALA A 259 8.66 -19.41 9.76
N TRP A 260 9.77 -18.85 9.26
CA TRP A 260 10.32 -17.60 9.76
C TRP A 260 10.85 -16.76 8.61
N SER A 261 10.41 -15.52 8.54
CA SER A 261 10.80 -14.51 7.56
C SER A 261 11.37 -13.31 8.27
N ASN A 262 12.46 -12.76 7.74
CA ASN A 262 13.10 -11.55 8.23
C ASN A 262 13.42 -10.64 7.07
N GLY A 263 13.17 -9.36 7.25
CA GLY A 263 13.53 -8.34 6.29
C GLY A 263 14.14 -7.14 6.98
N ILE A 264 15.25 -6.65 6.47
CA ILE A 264 15.87 -5.38 6.86
C ILE A 264 15.96 -4.49 5.64
N ARG A 265 15.65 -3.20 5.80
CA ARG A 265 15.73 -2.21 4.73
C ARG A 265 16.42 -0.95 5.25
N TYR A 266 17.29 -0.42 4.43
CA TYR A 266 17.86 0.92 4.58
C TYR A 266 17.58 1.72 3.32
N LYS A 267 17.12 2.94 3.46
CA LYS A 267 16.82 3.84 2.34
C LYS A 267 17.31 5.25 2.64
N THR A 268 17.87 5.89 1.64
CA THR A 268 18.21 7.31 1.63
C THR A 268 17.93 7.89 0.24
N ILE A 269 17.34 9.06 0.17
CA ILE A 269 17.08 9.74 -1.11
C ILE A 269 18.00 10.95 -1.33
N ARG A 270 19.02 11.09 -0.47
CA ARG A 270 19.99 12.20 -0.53
C ARG A 270 20.59 12.37 -1.92
N GLY A 271 21.03 11.28 -2.56
CA GLY A 271 21.69 11.32 -3.88
C GLY A 271 20.76 11.78 -5.01
N LEU A 272 19.47 11.47 -4.93
CA LEU A 272 18.49 11.88 -5.93
C LEU A 272 18.07 13.35 -5.74
N LEU A 273 17.81 13.75 -4.51
CA LEU A 273 17.36 15.11 -4.20
C LEU A 273 18.47 16.15 -4.43
N GLY A 274 19.73 15.79 -4.27
CA GLY A 274 20.85 16.66 -4.57
C GLY A 274 21.02 17.01 -6.08
N SER A 275 20.34 16.28 -6.96
CA SER A 275 20.30 16.58 -8.42
C SER A 275 19.09 17.43 -8.83
N LEU A 276 18.13 17.66 -7.93
CA LEU A 276 16.95 18.48 -8.16
C LEU A 276 17.22 19.90 -7.66
N ASP A 277 16.65 20.89 -8.34
CA ASP A 277 16.66 22.28 -7.85
C ASP A 277 15.70 22.44 -6.67
N THR A 278 16.15 21.97 -5.50
CA THR A 278 15.36 21.96 -4.27
C THR A 278 15.56 23.25 -3.47
N LYS A 279 14.57 23.58 -2.62
CA LYS A 279 14.61 24.77 -1.74
C LYS A 279 15.63 24.65 -0.59
N GLY A 280 16.43 23.58 -0.58
CA GLY A 280 17.43 23.31 0.43
C GLY A 280 17.98 21.89 0.30
N GLU A 281 19.00 21.59 1.11
CA GLU A 281 19.54 20.24 1.23
C GLU A 281 18.62 19.40 2.13
N TYR A 282 17.90 18.46 1.52
CA TYR A 282 17.02 17.52 2.22
C TYR A 282 17.65 16.13 2.22
N SER A 283 17.89 15.60 3.41
CA SER A 283 18.64 14.36 3.62
C SER A 283 17.86 13.40 4.53
N PRO A 284 16.78 12.76 4.04
CA PRO A 284 16.12 11.72 4.83
C PRO A 284 16.88 10.40 4.76
N ASP A 285 16.88 9.67 5.87
CA ASP A 285 17.32 8.29 5.94
C ASP A 285 16.36 7.44 6.78
N PHE A 286 16.20 6.19 6.37
CA PHE A 286 15.22 5.28 6.93
C PHE A 286 15.85 3.91 7.15
N LEU A 287 15.62 3.33 8.31
CA LEU A 287 15.99 1.96 8.64
C LEU A 287 14.78 1.24 9.22
N ASP A 288 14.46 0.07 8.70
CA ASP A 288 13.46 -0.80 9.32
C ASP A 288 13.93 -2.27 9.33
N TYR A 289 13.50 -2.96 10.37
CA TYR A 289 13.63 -4.39 10.53
C TYR A 289 12.28 -4.99 10.85
N GLN A 290 11.92 -6.03 10.10
CA GLN A 290 10.66 -6.76 10.30
C GLN A 290 10.93 -8.25 10.39
N THR A 291 10.16 -8.92 11.24
CA THR A 291 10.22 -10.37 11.43
C THR A 291 8.81 -10.94 11.48
N TYR A 292 8.58 -12.05 10.80
CA TYR A 292 7.34 -12.79 10.82
C TYR A 292 7.59 -14.27 11.04
N LEU A 293 7.06 -14.79 12.13
CA LEU A 293 7.25 -16.14 12.60
C LEU A 293 5.90 -16.83 12.67
N VAL A 294 5.81 -18.05 12.15
CA VAL A 294 4.62 -18.89 12.23
C VAL A 294 5.01 -20.25 12.77
N TYR A 295 4.32 -20.69 13.80
CA TYR A 295 4.49 -22.00 14.41
C TYR A 295 3.18 -22.77 14.39
N ASN A 296 3.18 -23.96 13.79
CA ASN A 296 2.06 -24.88 13.71
C ASN A 296 2.37 -26.12 14.58
N PRO A 297 2.01 -26.13 15.87
CA PRO A 297 2.21 -27.30 16.73
C PRO A 297 1.57 -28.56 16.13
N ASN A 298 0.39 -28.39 15.54
CA ASN A 298 -0.37 -29.41 14.82
C ASN A 298 -1.31 -28.76 13.78
N LYS A 299 -2.10 -29.55 13.03
CA LYS A 299 -3.03 -29.08 12.01
C LYS A 299 -4.16 -28.17 12.52
N ARG A 300 -4.41 -28.15 13.83
CA ARG A 300 -5.51 -27.37 14.45
C ARG A 300 -5.05 -26.03 15.02
N TRP A 301 -3.78 -25.87 15.32
CA TRP A 301 -3.26 -24.67 15.96
C TRP A 301 -2.19 -24.00 15.11
N GLU A 302 -2.30 -22.69 15.04
CA GLU A 302 -1.29 -21.82 14.46
C GLU A 302 -1.02 -20.67 15.43
N ILE A 303 0.24 -20.42 15.68
CA ILE A 303 0.72 -19.29 16.49
C ILE A 303 1.61 -18.44 15.57
N ASN A 304 1.36 -17.16 15.48
CA ASN A 304 2.19 -16.26 14.67
C ASN A 304 2.63 -15.05 15.49
N LEU A 305 3.82 -14.54 15.16
CA LEU A 305 4.41 -13.35 15.73
C LEU A 305 4.92 -12.46 14.59
N LEU A 306 4.45 -11.21 14.57
CA LEU A 306 4.94 -10.17 13.67
C LEU A 306 5.59 -9.08 14.51
N GLY A 307 6.83 -8.71 14.19
CA GLY A 307 7.57 -7.63 14.82
C GLY A 307 8.03 -6.61 13.79
N ASN A 308 8.02 -5.32 14.17
CA ASN A 308 8.55 -4.23 13.37
C ASN A 308 9.30 -3.24 14.26
N ILE A 309 10.50 -2.85 13.85
CA ILE A 309 11.30 -1.79 14.45
C ILE A 309 11.73 -0.86 13.31
N SER A 310 11.37 0.42 13.40
CA SER A 310 11.79 1.40 12.41
C SER A 310 12.30 2.69 13.03
N GLU A 311 13.28 3.29 12.39
CA GLU A 311 13.83 4.60 12.72
C GLU A 311 13.96 5.43 11.45
N ASN A 312 13.37 6.61 11.44
CA ASN A 312 13.37 7.53 10.31
C ASN A 312 13.95 8.86 10.77
N HIS A 313 14.94 9.36 10.04
CA HIS A 313 15.54 10.67 10.25
C HIS A 313 15.22 11.57 9.06
N TYR A 314 14.87 12.81 9.36
CA TYR A 314 14.68 13.86 8.38
C TYR A 314 15.57 15.03 8.77
N ASN A 315 16.55 15.33 7.92
CA ASN A 315 17.41 16.47 8.07
C ASN A 315 17.16 17.41 6.89
N PHE A 316 16.96 18.68 7.19
CA PHE A 316 16.76 19.70 6.17
C PHE A 316 17.60 20.93 6.54
N THR A 317 18.35 21.45 5.54
CA THR A 317 19.08 22.69 5.62
C THR A 317 18.62 23.54 4.44
N PRO A 318 17.96 24.70 4.68
CA PRO A 318 17.53 25.55 3.60
C PRO A 318 18.72 26.13 2.84
N SER A 319 18.57 26.37 1.56
CA SER A 319 19.60 27.01 0.71
C SER A 319 19.17 28.40 0.29
N ASP A 320 20.16 29.28 0.15
CA ASP A 320 19.99 30.62 -0.36
C ASP A 320 19.43 30.61 -1.78
N ARG A 321 18.66 31.64 -2.11
CA ARG A 321 17.99 31.75 -3.40
C ARG A 321 18.05 33.15 -3.96
N GLU A 322 18.17 33.19 -5.27
CA GLU A 322 18.01 34.42 -6.05
C GLU A 322 17.10 34.14 -7.24
N THR A 323 16.10 34.99 -7.45
CA THR A 323 15.16 34.88 -8.55
C THR A 323 14.94 36.28 -9.13
N SER A 324 15.19 36.45 -10.42
CA SER A 324 14.89 37.69 -11.13
C SER A 324 13.58 37.57 -11.89
N PHE A 325 12.77 38.61 -11.85
CA PHE A 325 11.48 38.69 -12.53
C PHE A 325 11.16 40.13 -12.91
N GLY A 326 10.25 40.33 -13.85
CA GLY A 326 9.83 41.63 -14.32
C GLY A 326 9.89 41.74 -15.84
N THR A 327 9.83 42.99 -16.33
CA THR A 327 10.00 43.34 -17.76
C THR A 327 11.45 43.70 -18.04
N GLN A 328 11.82 43.80 -19.33
CA GLN A 328 13.17 44.13 -19.77
C GLN A 328 13.66 45.49 -19.22
N ASP A 329 12.74 46.45 -19.01
CA ASP A 329 13.02 47.76 -18.47
C ASP A 329 12.76 47.90 -16.96
N ASN A 330 12.39 46.82 -16.28
CA ASN A 330 12.11 46.83 -14.83
C ASN A 330 12.31 45.42 -14.26
N VAL A 331 13.55 45.01 -14.17
CA VAL A 331 13.95 43.72 -13.57
C VAL A 331 14.11 43.89 -12.09
N LYS A 332 13.44 43.02 -11.33
CA LYS A 332 13.56 42.93 -9.88
C LYS A 332 14.30 41.64 -9.50
N SER A 333 15.20 41.73 -8.56
CA SER A 333 15.88 40.58 -7.97
C SER A 333 15.33 40.34 -6.59
N PHE A 334 14.85 39.12 -6.35
CA PHE A 334 14.43 38.64 -5.05
C PHE A 334 15.45 37.65 -4.54
N ARG A 335 16.13 38.00 -3.45
CA ARG A 335 17.14 37.17 -2.79
C ARG A 335 16.67 36.77 -1.42
N VAL A 336 16.89 35.49 -1.05
CA VAL A 336 16.61 34.98 0.29
C VAL A 336 17.85 34.28 0.79
N TYR A 337 18.33 34.72 1.93
CA TYR A 337 19.42 34.09 2.65
C TYR A 337 18.84 33.30 3.82
N PHE A 338 19.25 32.07 3.97
CA PHE A 338 18.77 31.20 5.04
C PHE A 338 19.90 30.82 5.99
N ASP A 339 19.55 30.68 7.25
CA ASP A 339 20.38 30.06 8.29
C ASP A 339 19.55 29.11 9.12
N GLY A 340 20.20 28.09 9.67
CA GLY A 340 19.54 27.12 10.52
C GLY A 340 19.34 25.76 9.88
N LYS A 341 18.66 24.90 10.61
CA LYS A 341 18.43 23.51 10.21
C LYS A 341 17.20 22.90 10.87
N GLU A 342 16.68 21.86 10.27
CA GLU A 342 15.64 21.01 10.80
C GLU A 342 16.17 19.60 11.01
N LYS A 343 15.78 18.98 12.13
CA LYS A 343 16.10 17.59 12.44
C LYS A 343 14.92 16.92 13.11
N ASP A 344 14.35 15.95 12.41
CA ASP A 344 13.25 15.18 12.94
C ASP A 344 13.62 13.70 13.04
N ILE A 345 13.13 13.07 14.08
CA ILE A 345 13.40 11.68 14.41
C ILE A 345 12.08 10.99 14.75
N PHE A 346 11.77 9.91 14.03
CA PHE A 346 10.59 9.08 14.27
C PHE A 346 11.02 7.64 14.54
N ARG A 347 10.68 7.13 15.73
CA ARG A 347 10.97 5.75 16.13
C ARG A 347 9.68 5.00 16.35
N THR A 348 9.52 3.86 15.69
CA THR A 348 8.32 3.03 15.80
C THR A 348 8.71 1.59 16.17
N TYR A 349 7.96 1.06 17.13
CA TYR A 349 8.05 -0.33 17.56
C TYR A 349 6.66 -0.92 17.50
N ALA A 350 6.49 -2.04 16.80
CA ALA A 350 5.22 -2.74 16.77
C ALA A 350 5.43 -4.24 16.90
N ALA A 351 4.55 -4.88 17.63
CA ALA A 351 4.54 -6.33 17.77
C ALA A 351 3.10 -6.84 17.77
N THR A 352 2.86 -7.98 17.12
CA THR A 352 1.57 -8.65 17.09
C THR A 352 1.77 -10.13 17.35
N LEU A 353 1.02 -10.69 18.29
CA LEU A 353 0.93 -12.11 18.57
C LEU A 353 -0.47 -12.60 18.17
N GLY A 354 -0.51 -13.61 17.31
CA GLY A 354 -1.75 -14.24 16.87
C GLY A 354 -1.80 -15.72 17.26
N ILE A 355 -2.96 -16.17 17.70
CA ILE A 355 -3.26 -17.57 17.99
C ILE A 355 -4.53 -17.93 17.24
N ARG A 356 -4.42 -18.84 16.29
CA ARG A 356 -5.56 -19.38 15.53
C ARG A 356 -5.77 -20.84 15.90
N ARG A 357 -7.03 -21.19 16.10
CA ARG A 357 -7.49 -22.55 16.30
C ARG A 357 -8.51 -22.92 15.23
N ASN A 358 -8.23 -23.93 14.44
CA ASN A 358 -9.21 -24.56 13.56
C ASN A 358 -10.05 -25.53 14.42
N ILE A 359 -11.31 -25.15 14.66
CA ILE A 359 -12.26 -25.90 15.51
C ILE A 359 -12.79 -27.09 14.70
N SER A 360 -13.11 -26.83 13.42
CA SER A 360 -13.49 -27.83 12.42
C SER A 360 -12.91 -27.44 11.06
N ASP A 361 -13.16 -28.22 10.02
CA ASP A 361 -12.75 -27.90 8.64
C ASP A 361 -13.45 -26.63 8.11
N HIS A 362 -14.55 -26.24 8.73
CA HIS A 362 -15.38 -25.10 8.33
C HIS A 362 -15.32 -23.92 9.30
N THR A 363 -14.80 -24.11 10.51
CA THR A 363 -14.85 -23.08 11.57
C THR A 363 -13.49 -22.88 12.19
N TYR A 364 -13.10 -21.61 12.32
CA TYR A 364 -11.89 -21.24 13.05
C TYR A 364 -12.15 -20.04 13.96
N ALA A 365 -11.34 -19.95 15.00
CA ALA A 365 -11.26 -18.79 15.88
C ALA A 365 -9.81 -18.29 15.92
N THR A 366 -9.64 -16.97 15.94
CA THR A 366 -8.33 -16.31 16.03
C THR A 366 -8.37 -15.24 17.10
N ILE A 367 -7.37 -15.23 17.98
CA ILE A 367 -7.13 -14.14 18.93
C ILE A 367 -5.81 -13.48 18.54
N LEU A 368 -5.83 -12.16 18.45
CA LEU A 368 -4.69 -11.33 18.08
C LEU A 368 -4.48 -10.29 19.18
N GLY A 369 -3.25 -10.16 19.65
CA GLY A 369 -2.83 -9.07 20.51
C GLY A 369 -1.79 -8.24 19.80
N SER A 370 -1.93 -6.89 19.77
CA SER A 370 -0.95 -6.01 19.18
C SER A 370 -0.56 -4.89 20.13
N ALA A 371 0.71 -4.51 20.07
CA ALA A 371 1.28 -3.37 20.76
C ALA A 371 2.02 -2.50 19.74
N PHE A 372 1.69 -1.22 19.75
CA PHE A 372 2.32 -0.20 18.91
C PHE A 372 2.83 0.93 19.80
N TYR A 373 4.04 1.37 19.54
CA TYR A 373 4.64 2.53 20.17
C TYR A 373 5.36 3.38 19.13
N THR A 374 5.11 4.68 19.14
CA THR A 374 5.90 5.64 18.37
C THR A 374 6.36 6.79 19.25
N SER A 375 7.56 7.30 18.95
CA SER A 375 8.14 8.52 19.53
C SER A 375 8.59 9.41 18.39
N GLU A 376 7.95 10.56 18.29
CA GLU A 376 8.20 11.55 17.25
C GLU A 376 8.80 12.79 17.90
N ARG A 377 9.87 13.30 17.30
CA ARG A 377 10.53 14.53 17.69
C ARG A 377 10.75 15.35 16.44
N GLU A 378 10.22 16.55 16.44
CA GLU A 378 10.45 17.58 15.43
C GLU A 378 11.19 18.74 16.09
N ALA A 379 12.30 19.15 15.48
CA ALA A 379 13.11 20.23 16.02
C ALA A 379 13.74 21.03 14.87
N TYR A 380 13.35 22.29 14.74
CA TYR A 380 14.00 23.18 13.80
C TYR A 380 14.16 24.59 14.38
N ASP A 381 15.20 25.25 13.93
CA ASP A 381 15.47 26.67 14.05
C ASP A 381 15.86 27.13 12.65
N ILE A 382 15.03 27.95 12.03
CA ILE A 382 15.26 28.46 10.68
C ILE A 382 15.04 29.97 10.71
N GLN A 383 16.04 30.67 10.23
CA GLN A 383 15.98 32.11 10.00
C GLN A 383 16.12 32.36 8.50
N GLY A 384 15.31 33.26 7.97
CA GLY A 384 15.38 33.73 6.60
C GLY A 384 15.43 35.25 6.54
N GLN A 385 16.32 35.77 5.73
CA GLN A 385 16.37 37.18 5.37
C GLN A 385 16.09 37.31 3.87
N TYR A 386 15.14 38.14 3.50
CA TYR A 386 14.80 38.37 2.10
C TYR A 386 14.95 39.82 1.71
N TRP A 387 15.39 40.01 0.48
CA TRP A 387 15.68 41.28 -0.14
C TRP A 387 15.00 41.33 -1.51
N LEU A 388 14.33 42.44 -1.76
CA LEU A 388 13.76 42.73 -3.06
C LEU A 388 14.42 43.99 -3.58
N ASP A 389 15.24 43.85 -4.60
CA ASP A 389 15.99 44.94 -5.21
C ASP A 389 15.50 45.20 -6.64
N GLN A 390 15.57 46.45 -7.07
CA GLN A 390 15.43 46.80 -8.46
C GLN A 390 16.82 46.73 -9.12
N THR A 391 16.99 45.86 -10.11
CA THR A 391 18.31 45.53 -10.66
C THR A 391 18.99 46.73 -11.34
N GLU A 392 18.21 47.57 -12.04
CA GLU A 392 18.76 48.69 -12.79
C GLU A 392 19.24 49.84 -11.91
N THR A 393 18.51 50.14 -10.85
CA THR A 393 18.81 51.26 -9.93
C THR A 393 19.59 50.82 -8.70
N SER A 394 19.76 49.52 -8.49
CA SER A 394 20.26 48.92 -7.24
C SER A 394 19.50 49.43 -6.01
N GLU A 395 18.26 49.84 -6.20
CA GLU A 395 17.41 50.34 -5.13
C GLU A 395 16.78 49.16 -4.39
N ASN A 396 16.91 49.18 -3.09
CA ASN A 396 16.29 48.20 -2.20
C ASN A 396 14.80 48.53 -1.99
N LEU A 397 13.91 47.74 -2.56
CA LEU A 397 12.47 47.94 -2.51
C LEU A 397 11.84 47.39 -1.24
N ALA A 398 12.40 46.29 -0.71
CA ALA A 398 11.90 45.67 0.49
C ALA A 398 12.95 44.76 1.14
N VAL A 399 12.99 44.77 2.47
CA VAL A 399 13.81 43.86 3.32
C VAL A 399 12.90 43.23 4.36
N GLY A 400 13.08 41.98 4.63
CA GLY A 400 12.33 41.32 5.69
C GLY A 400 13.12 40.17 6.30
N THR A 401 12.77 39.85 7.51
CA THR A 401 13.35 38.74 8.26
C THR A 401 12.24 37.90 8.87
N TYR A 402 12.40 36.60 8.86
CA TYR A 402 11.59 35.73 9.68
C TYR A 402 12.46 34.73 10.44
N MET A 403 11.97 34.30 11.59
CA MET A 403 12.59 33.26 12.40
C MET A 403 11.52 32.31 12.88
N GLU A 404 11.70 31.04 12.61
CA GLU A 404 10.84 29.96 13.06
C GLU A 404 11.60 29.05 14.03
N HIS A 405 10.93 28.72 15.14
CA HIS A 405 11.42 27.80 16.15
C HIS A 405 10.37 26.75 16.46
N THR A 406 10.75 25.47 16.44
CA THR A 406 9.85 24.37 16.78
C THR A 406 10.57 23.32 17.62
N ARG A 407 9.89 22.88 18.69
CA ARG A 407 10.30 21.77 19.55
C ARG A 407 9.06 20.95 19.89
N ASN A 408 8.75 19.99 19.02
CA ASN A 408 7.59 19.14 19.17
C ASN A 408 7.99 17.72 19.57
N ARG A 409 7.23 17.14 20.46
CA ARG A 409 7.35 15.74 20.86
C ARG A 409 5.97 15.11 20.94
N LEU A 410 5.80 13.99 20.27
CA LEU A 410 4.60 13.17 20.37
C LEU A 410 5.03 11.74 20.70
N LYS A 411 4.34 11.13 21.67
CA LYS A 411 4.49 9.69 21.97
C LYS A 411 3.10 9.07 21.93
N ALA A 412 2.96 8.00 21.15
CA ALA A 412 1.71 7.26 21.12
C ALA A 412 1.97 5.79 21.47
N ARG A 413 1.14 5.25 22.38
CA ARG A 413 1.07 3.85 22.73
C ARG A 413 -0.33 3.35 22.40
N VAL A 414 -0.43 2.33 21.57
CA VAL A 414 -1.70 1.71 21.23
C VAL A 414 -1.60 0.22 21.49
N LEU A 415 -2.46 -0.28 22.35
CA LEU A 415 -2.62 -1.70 22.62
C LEU A 415 -3.95 -2.14 22.03
N ALA A 416 -3.97 -3.23 21.29
CA ALA A 416 -5.22 -3.77 20.77
C ALA A 416 -5.31 -5.28 21.01
N ALA A 417 -6.49 -5.72 21.35
CA ALA A 417 -6.88 -7.14 21.40
C ALA A 417 -8.03 -7.35 20.41
N LYS A 418 -7.89 -8.34 19.54
CA LYS A 418 -8.88 -8.67 18.52
C LYS A 418 -9.22 -10.16 18.57
N ALA A 419 -10.50 -10.46 18.54
CA ALA A 419 -11.01 -11.82 18.40
C ALA A 419 -11.78 -11.93 17.08
N LEU A 420 -11.54 -12.98 16.33
CA LEU A 420 -12.20 -13.30 15.06
C LEU A 420 -12.76 -14.71 15.11
N VAL A 421 -13.95 -14.89 14.57
CA VAL A 421 -14.56 -16.21 14.33
C VAL A 421 -15.02 -16.26 12.89
N GLY A 422 -14.49 -17.21 12.13
CA GLY A 422 -14.89 -17.46 10.75
C GLY A 422 -15.58 -18.81 10.62
N HIS A 423 -16.66 -18.84 9.83
CA HIS A 423 -17.39 -20.05 9.48
C HIS A 423 -17.70 -20.08 7.99
N LYS A 424 -17.22 -21.08 7.29
CA LYS A 424 -17.35 -21.20 5.84
C LYS A 424 -18.13 -22.47 5.48
N THR A 425 -19.22 -22.29 4.75
CA THR A 425 -20.00 -23.37 4.13
C THR A 425 -19.84 -23.33 2.61
N ARG A 426 -20.59 -24.12 1.88
CA ARG A 426 -20.63 -24.05 0.41
C ARG A 426 -21.17 -22.71 -0.10
N THR A 427 -22.15 -22.14 0.59
CA THR A 427 -22.90 -20.96 0.17
C THR A 427 -22.57 -19.70 0.99
N HIS A 428 -22.13 -19.84 2.23
CA HIS A 428 -21.86 -18.75 3.16
C HIS A 428 -20.41 -18.69 3.58
N ASP A 429 -19.85 -17.49 3.68
CA ASP A 429 -18.52 -17.22 4.25
C ASP A 429 -18.67 -16.12 5.31
N MET A 430 -18.97 -16.54 6.53
CA MET A 430 -19.28 -15.67 7.66
C MET A 430 -18.02 -15.32 8.43
N LEU A 431 -17.88 -14.04 8.77
CA LEU A 431 -16.80 -13.56 9.64
C LEU A 431 -17.34 -12.58 10.67
N MET A 432 -17.04 -12.83 11.93
CA MET A 432 -17.35 -11.93 13.05
C MET A 432 -16.07 -11.53 13.75
N GLY A 433 -16.04 -10.30 14.26
CA GLY A 433 -14.89 -9.80 14.99
C GLY A 433 -15.25 -8.81 16.08
N LEU A 434 -14.44 -8.86 17.13
CA LEU A 434 -14.45 -7.92 18.25
C LEU A 434 -13.04 -7.37 18.40
N THR A 435 -12.91 -6.05 18.50
CA THR A 435 -11.62 -5.38 18.74
C THR A 435 -11.76 -4.40 19.91
N LEU A 436 -10.82 -4.46 20.83
CA LEU A 436 -10.66 -3.51 21.91
C LEU A 436 -9.31 -2.83 21.74
N LYS A 437 -9.28 -1.50 21.58
CA LYS A 437 -8.05 -0.69 21.46
C LYS A 437 -7.96 0.26 22.64
N LYS A 438 -6.79 0.37 23.25
CA LYS A 438 -6.46 1.39 24.24
C LYS A 438 -5.39 2.30 23.68
N GLU A 439 -5.70 3.60 23.61
CA GLU A 439 -4.85 4.65 23.07
C GLU A 439 -4.37 5.53 24.22
N HIS A 440 -3.05 5.74 24.32
CA HIS A 440 -2.43 6.69 25.21
C HIS A 440 -1.44 7.54 24.41
N ILE A 441 -1.80 8.81 24.17
CA ILE A 441 -1.01 9.70 23.33
C ILE A 441 -0.68 10.93 24.16
N THR A 442 0.59 11.29 24.22
CA THR A 442 1.08 12.49 24.88
C THR A 442 1.77 13.40 23.88
N GLU A 443 1.43 14.66 23.93
CA GLU A 443 1.99 15.70 23.09
C GLU A 443 2.57 16.81 23.96
N ARG A 444 3.69 17.33 23.48
CA ARG A 444 4.25 18.60 23.94
C ARG A 444 4.78 19.33 22.73
N SER A 445 4.16 20.47 22.42
CA SER A 445 4.55 21.31 21.29
C SER A 445 4.87 22.70 21.81
N ARG A 446 5.98 23.22 21.34
CA ARG A 446 6.37 24.61 21.55
C ARG A 446 6.87 25.15 20.21
N GLU A 447 6.14 26.12 19.69
CA GLU A 447 6.43 26.75 18.42
C GLU A 447 6.32 28.26 18.56
N TYR A 448 7.24 28.99 17.94
CA TYR A 448 7.09 30.43 17.79
C TYR A 448 7.65 30.90 16.45
N GLU A 449 7.08 31.99 15.97
CA GLU A 449 7.48 32.62 14.73
C GLU A 449 7.58 34.13 14.96
N TYR A 450 8.73 34.65 14.60
CA TYR A 450 8.97 36.09 14.48
C TYR A 450 9.02 36.46 13.01
N ARG A 451 8.41 37.60 12.70
CA ARG A 451 8.43 38.09 11.32
C ARG A 451 8.50 39.60 11.31
N ASP A 452 9.30 40.13 10.43
CA ASP A 452 9.28 41.49 9.96
C ASP A 452 9.10 41.52 8.47
N SER A 453 8.23 42.35 7.97
CA SER A 453 8.08 42.63 6.56
C SER A 453 8.14 44.13 6.34
N ALA A 454 8.90 44.55 5.36
CA ALA A 454 9.10 45.98 5.05
C ALA A 454 7.80 46.68 4.57
N GLY A 455 6.72 46.60 5.33
CA GLY A 455 5.47 47.30 5.06
C GLY A 455 4.53 46.69 4.02
N TYR A 456 4.80 45.46 3.53
CA TYR A 456 3.98 44.85 2.48
C TYR A 456 2.79 44.07 2.99
N SER A 457 2.97 43.29 4.05
CA SER A 457 1.91 42.43 4.61
C SER A 457 1.70 42.61 6.10
N MET A 458 2.61 43.32 6.76
CA MET A 458 2.54 43.66 8.21
C MET A 458 3.10 45.05 8.44
N PRO A 459 2.65 45.77 9.50
CA PRO A 459 3.26 47.04 9.90
C PRO A 459 4.76 46.86 10.14
N HIS A 460 5.58 47.61 9.44
CA HIS A 460 7.03 47.62 9.65
C HIS A 460 7.40 48.46 10.84
N ASN A 461 8.10 47.86 11.80
CA ASN A 461 8.55 48.56 13.00
C ASN A 461 10.01 49.00 12.92
N GLY A 462 10.76 48.56 11.91
CA GLY A 462 12.13 48.98 11.61
C GLY A 462 13.23 48.63 12.61
N THR A 463 12.89 48.22 13.81
CA THR A 463 13.84 47.96 14.89
C THR A 463 13.71 46.59 15.56
N GLU A 464 12.53 45.96 15.52
CA GLU A 464 12.30 44.70 16.23
C GLU A 464 11.45 43.74 15.40
N LEU A 465 11.83 42.45 15.42
CA LEU A 465 11.00 41.36 14.88
C LEU A 465 9.77 41.18 15.77
N GLN A 466 8.59 41.14 15.17
CA GLN A 466 7.35 40.92 15.90
C GLN A 466 7.06 39.42 16.00
N MET A 467 6.68 38.96 17.17
CA MET A 467 6.15 37.62 17.36
C MET A 467 4.74 37.58 16.82
N ILE A 468 4.57 36.85 15.68
CA ILE A 468 3.28 36.70 15.02
C ILE A 468 2.57 35.41 15.39
N TYR A 469 3.32 34.42 15.89
CA TYR A 469 2.79 33.15 16.31
C TYR A 469 3.57 32.61 17.50
N ASN A 470 2.85 32.08 18.50
CA ASN A 470 3.43 31.41 19.66
C ASN A 470 2.46 30.33 20.11
N LEU A 471 2.87 29.07 20.06
CA LEU A 471 2.10 27.91 20.48
C LEU A 471 2.79 27.22 21.68
N ASP A 472 2.06 27.03 22.77
CA ASP A 472 2.42 26.08 23.84
C ASP A 472 1.26 25.10 24.03
N ALA A 473 1.49 23.83 23.64
CA ALA A 473 0.51 22.77 23.74
C ALA A 473 1.05 21.63 24.61
N ARG A 474 0.24 21.16 25.54
CA ARG A 474 0.51 19.98 26.37
C ARG A 474 -0.76 19.17 26.50
N ASN A 475 -0.87 18.12 25.70
CA ASN A 475 -2.07 17.33 25.61
C ASN A 475 -1.81 15.86 25.96
N THR A 476 -2.79 15.24 26.56
CA THR A 476 -2.81 13.80 26.79
C THR A 476 -4.16 13.26 26.35
N LEU A 477 -4.15 12.26 25.48
CA LEU A 477 -5.32 11.49 25.08
C LEU A 477 -5.22 10.11 25.72
N ASP A 478 -6.17 9.80 26.61
CA ASP A 478 -6.40 8.44 27.13
C ASP A 478 -7.79 8.00 26.68
N ALA A 479 -7.83 7.05 25.75
CA ALA A 479 -9.08 6.62 25.17
C ALA A 479 -9.13 5.11 24.93
N THR A 480 -10.35 4.58 24.89
CA THR A 480 -10.64 3.19 24.56
C THR A 480 -11.60 3.17 23.38
N ARG A 481 -11.33 2.30 22.40
CA ARG A 481 -12.24 2.03 21.30
C ARG A 481 -12.70 0.58 21.37
N LEU A 482 -14.00 0.40 21.28
CA LEU A 482 -14.65 -0.90 21.12
C LEU A 482 -15.20 -0.97 19.71
N GLU A 483 -14.86 -2.01 18.97
CA GLU A 483 -15.33 -2.24 17.61
C GLU A 483 -15.84 -3.66 17.50
N VAL A 484 -17.02 -3.82 16.93
CA VAL A 484 -17.65 -5.13 16.66
C VAL A 484 -18.11 -5.15 15.22
N PHE A 485 -17.87 -6.23 14.52
CA PHE A 485 -18.43 -6.41 13.19
C PHE A 485 -18.92 -7.82 12.97
N ALA A 486 -19.91 -7.95 12.10
CA ALA A 486 -20.38 -9.21 11.55
C ALA A 486 -20.62 -9.02 10.05
N GLN A 487 -20.17 -9.98 9.26
CA GLN A 487 -20.37 -9.99 7.81
C GLN A 487 -20.57 -11.39 7.29
N ASP A 488 -21.22 -11.48 6.14
CA ASP A 488 -21.38 -12.72 5.40
C ASP A 488 -21.26 -12.47 3.90
N SER A 489 -20.71 -13.43 3.20
CA SER A 489 -20.69 -13.53 1.74
C SER A 489 -21.54 -14.70 1.32
N TRP A 490 -22.79 -14.42 0.92
CA TRP A 490 -23.76 -15.42 0.50
C TRP A 490 -23.71 -15.61 -1.00
N ARG A 491 -23.44 -16.85 -1.43
CA ARG A 491 -23.40 -17.26 -2.82
C ARG A 491 -24.60 -18.14 -3.14
N PHE A 492 -25.34 -17.75 -4.15
CA PHE A 492 -26.50 -18.54 -4.62
C PHE A 492 -26.63 -18.45 -6.14
N THR A 493 -27.44 -19.33 -6.71
CA THR A 493 -27.63 -19.45 -8.15
C THR A 493 -29.12 -19.44 -8.46
N SER A 494 -29.47 -18.92 -9.63
CA SER A 494 -30.85 -19.03 -10.15
C SER A 494 -30.84 -19.35 -11.63
N GLY A 495 -31.97 -19.94 -12.12
CA GLY A 495 -32.09 -20.34 -13.52
C GLY A 495 -31.35 -21.65 -13.86
N GLY A 496 -31.01 -21.84 -15.13
CA GLY A 496 -30.33 -23.04 -15.62
C GLY A 496 -31.23 -24.25 -15.73
N TRP A 497 -32.52 -24.08 -15.94
CA TRP A 497 -33.43 -25.17 -16.25
C TRP A 497 -33.53 -25.38 -17.76
N THR A 498 -33.26 -26.58 -18.23
CA THR A 498 -33.48 -27.01 -19.63
C THR A 498 -34.96 -27.25 -19.89
N SER A 499 -35.38 -27.32 -21.15
CA SER A 499 -36.76 -27.68 -21.53
C SER A 499 -37.20 -29.03 -20.99
N ASP A 500 -36.26 -29.93 -20.72
CA ASP A 500 -36.50 -31.28 -20.22
C ASP A 500 -36.49 -31.38 -18.68
N GLY A 501 -36.39 -30.21 -18.00
CA GLY A 501 -36.40 -30.14 -16.52
C GLY A 501 -35.07 -30.51 -15.86
N GLU A 502 -34.01 -30.69 -16.61
CA GLU A 502 -32.66 -30.91 -16.10
C GLU A 502 -32.00 -29.57 -15.71
N ARG A 503 -31.04 -29.62 -14.79
CA ARG A 503 -30.35 -28.43 -14.31
C ARG A 503 -29.03 -28.25 -15.05
N ASP A 504 -28.99 -27.28 -15.95
CA ASP A 504 -27.79 -26.91 -16.69
C ASP A 504 -26.97 -25.89 -15.87
N THR A 505 -25.82 -26.33 -15.37
CA THR A 505 -24.91 -25.50 -14.56
C THR A 505 -24.28 -24.36 -15.34
N ASP A 506 -24.16 -24.50 -16.67
CA ASP A 506 -23.49 -23.55 -17.54
C ASP A 506 -24.37 -22.31 -17.84
N HIS A 507 -25.68 -22.45 -17.66
CA HIS A 507 -26.65 -21.37 -17.86
C HIS A 507 -27.24 -20.79 -16.55
N MET A 508 -26.65 -21.12 -15.41
CA MET A 508 -27.07 -20.53 -14.12
C MET A 508 -26.54 -19.11 -13.95
N THR A 509 -27.41 -18.20 -13.53
CA THR A 509 -26.98 -16.88 -13.04
C THR A 509 -26.41 -17.03 -11.63
N LEU A 510 -25.17 -16.55 -11.45
CA LEU A 510 -24.46 -16.59 -10.16
C LEU A 510 -24.63 -15.26 -9.43
N TYR A 511 -25.00 -15.33 -8.18
CA TYR A 511 -25.14 -14.19 -7.29
C TYR A 511 -24.14 -14.31 -6.15
N THR A 512 -23.49 -13.22 -5.80
CA THR A 512 -22.73 -13.09 -4.56
C THR A 512 -23.20 -11.83 -3.83
N LEU A 513 -23.86 -12.02 -2.70
CA LEU A 513 -24.32 -10.93 -1.82
C LEU A 513 -23.37 -10.86 -0.62
N ASN A 514 -22.59 -9.78 -0.53
CA ASN A 514 -21.80 -9.48 0.65
C ASN A 514 -22.55 -8.42 1.47
N TYR A 515 -22.78 -8.70 2.73
CA TYR A 515 -23.44 -7.77 3.63
C TYR A 515 -22.78 -7.84 5.02
N GLY A 516 -22.80 -6.72 5.70
CA GLY A 516 -22.21 -6.66 7.03
C GLY A 516 -22.58 -5.39 7.77
N LEU A 517 -22.40 -5.46 9.05
CA LEU A 517 -22.63 -4.38 9.99
C LEU A 517 -21.41 -4.21 10.87
N ARG A 518 -21.00 -2.96 11.08
CA ARG A 518 -19.95 -2.61 12.02
C ARG A 518 -20.48 -1.62 13.04
N PHE A 519 -20.15 -1.84 14.30
CA PHE A 519 -20.39 -0.94 15.40
C PHE A 519 -19.04 -0.50 15.97
N ALA A 520 -18.88 0.79 16.27
CA ALA A 520 -17.72 1.29 16.99
C ALA A 520 -18.15 2.32 18.04
N ARG A 521 -17.44 2.29 19.18
CA ARG A 521 -17.61 3.27 20.27
C ARG A 521 -16.24 3.79 20.70
N TRP A 522 -16.11 5.11 20.77
CA TRP A 522 -14.91 5.77 21.24
C TRP A 522 -15.18 6.48 22.57
N SER A 523 -14.37 6.22 23.57
CA SER A 523 -14.59 6.78 24.93
C SER A 523 -14.23 8.26 25.03
N PHE A 524 -13.35 8.78 24.16
CA PHE A 524 -12.90 10.17 24.18
C PHE A 524 -14.06 11.15 24.00
N ASN A 525 -14.81 11.00 22.91
CA ASN A 525 -15.95 11.87 22.59
C ASN A 525 -17.31 11.18 22.86
N ARG A 526 -17.30 9.98 23.47
CA ARG A 526 -18.46 9.12 23.77
C ARG A 526 -19.35 8.81 22.56
N GLU A 527 -18.79 8.92 21.36
CA GLU A 527 -19.50 8.65 20.11
C GLU A 527 -19.70 7.14 19.90
N SER A 528 -20.89 6.79 19.42
CA SER A 528 -21.22 5.45 18.96
C SER A 528 -21.68 5.54 17.52
N ILE A 529 -21.10 4.74 16.64
CA ILE A 529 -21.37 4.73 15.20
C ILE A 529 -21.75 3.33 14.74
N VAL A 530 -22.62 3.28 13.72
CA VAL A 530 -23.07 2.05 13.07
C VAL A 530 -22.84 2.20 11.56
N SER A 531 -22.17 1.25 10.96
CA SER A 531 -21.74 1.27 9.56
C SER A 531 -22.26 0.05 8.81
N PRO A 532 -23.50 0.09 8.25
CA PRO A 532 -23.99 -0.95 7.37
C PRO A 532 -23.31 -0.88 6.01
N ARG A 533 -23.02 -2.05 5.42
CA ARG A 533 -22.40 -2.20 4.11
C ARG A 533 -23.01 -3.36 3.36
N VAL A 534 -23.24 -3.18 2.08
CA VAL A 534 -23.78 -4.22 1.20
C VAL A 534 -23.16 -4.13 -0.18
N SER A 535 -22.88 -5.26 -0.80
CA SER A 535 -22.52 -5.35 -2.20
C SER A 535 -23.13 -6.59 -2.84
N LEU A 536 -23.60 -6.45 -4.08
CA LEU A 536 -24.18 -7.52 -4.87
C LEU A 536 -23.35 -7.66 -6.15
N ALA A 537 -22.89 -8.85 -6.44
CA ALA A 537 -22.30 -9.22 -7.73
C ALA A 537 -23.21 -10.21 -8.43
N VAL A 538 -23.51 -9.94 -9.70
CA VAL A 538 -24.36 -10.77 -10.57
C VAL A 538 -23.60 -11.15 -11.80
N THR A 539 -23.44 -12.46 -12.03
CA THR A 539 -22.87 -13.01 -13.26
C THR A 539 -23.98 -13.74 -14.01
N PRO A 540 -24.49 -13.16 -15.11
CA PRO A 540 -25.62 -13.74 -15.84
C PRO A 540 -25.31 -15.13 -16.41
N GLY A 541 -26.28 -16.03 -16.36
CA GLY A 541 -26.16 -17.35 -16.97
C GLY A 541 -26.02 -17.32 -18.51
N SER A 542 -26.50 -16.26 -19.15
CA SER A 542 -26.34 -16.06 -20.60
C SER A 542 -24.90 -15.72 -21.00
N ASN A 543 -24.12 -15.16 -20.11
CA ASN A 543 -22.70 -14.82 -20.36
C ASN A 543 -21.91 -14.73 -19.07
N HIS A 544 -21.22 -15.79 -18.74
CA HIS A 544 -20.37 -15.88 -17.54
C HIS A 544 -19.08 -15.03 -17.60
N ASP A 545 -18.78 -14.40 -18.72
CA ASP A 545 -17.66 -13.49 -18.84
C ASP A 545 -17.98 -12.06 -18.37
N VAL A 546 -19.24 -11.78 -18.12
CA VAL A 546 -19.72 -10.49 -17.63
C VAL A 546 -20.09 -10.62 -16.15
N THR A 547 -19.74 -9.62 -15.36
CA THR A 547 -20.17 -9.48 -13.96
C THR A 547 -20.57 -8.04 -13.70
N TYR A 548 -21.77 -7.83 -13.18
CA TYR A 548 -22.24 -6.54 -12.68
C TYR A 548 -22.07 -6.50 -11.17
N ARG A 549 -21.59 -5.38 -10.64
CA ARG A 549 -21.45 -5.19 -9.19
C ARG A 549 -22.11 -3.88 -8.78
N LEU A 550 -22.83 -3.93 -7.67
CA LEU A 550 -23.40 -2.77 -6.99
C LEU A 550 -22.94 -2.81 -5.54
N ALA A 551 -22.48 -1.68 -5.01
CA ALA A 551 -22.09 -1.58 -3.61
C ALA A 551 -22.60 -0.27 -3.00
N ALA A 552 -23.06 -0.35 -1.75
CA ALA A 552 -23.44 0.79 -0.95
C ALA A 552 -23.01 0.61 0.50
N GLY A 553 -22.62 1.69 1.17
CA GLY A 553 -22.24 1.61 2.56
C GLY A 553 -22.00 2.94 3.23
N LEU A 554 -22.04 2.90 4.56
CA LEU A 554 -21.65 3.99 5.44
C LEU A 554 -20.24 3.72 5.97
N TYR A 555 -19.40 4.74 5.89
CA TYR A 555 -18.01 4.71 6.33
C TYR A 555 -17.76 5.89 7.24
N TYR A 556 -17.09 5.65 8.34
CA TYR A 556 -16.74 6.69 9.30
C TYR A 556 -15.23 6.68 9.54
N GLN A 557 -14.68 7.85 9.79
CA GLN A 557 -13.30 8.02 10.21
C GLN A 557 -13.27 8.86 11.48
N ALA A 558 -12.81 8.27 12.57
CA ALA A 558 -12.57 9.03 13.78
C ALA A 558 -11.42 10.02 13.54
N PRO A 559 -11.50 11.25 14.05
CA PRO A 559 -10.43 12.21 13.92
C PRO A 559 -9.11 11.65 14.47
N PHE A 560 -8.01 11.92 13.79
CA PHE A 560 -6.70 11.60 14.31
C PHE A 560 -6.22 12.73 15.26
N PHE A 561 -5.18 12.47 16.02
CA PHE A 561 -4.79 13.33 17.13
C PHE A 561 -4.61 14.82 16.78
N LYS A 562 -4.03 15.15 15.61
CA LYS A 562 -3.84 16.54 15.19
C LYS A 562 -5.16 17.26 14.84
N GLU A 563 -6.16 16.52 14.33
CA GLU A 563 -7.51 17.05 14.06
C GLU A 563 -8.31 17.38 15.32
N LEU A 564 -7.93 16.80 16.47
CA LEU A 564 -8.60 17.05 17.76
C LEU A 564 -8.23 18.39 18.38
N ARG A 565 -7.22 19.07 17.86
CA ARG A 565 -6.73 20.32 18.45
C ARG A 565 -7.72 21.45 18.19
N ASP A 566 -8.18 22.02 19.28
CA ASP A 566 -8.88 23.32 19.32
C ASP A 566 -7.91 24.37 19.86
N THR A 567 -7.77 25.48 19.15
CA THR A 567 -6.79 26.51 19.46
C THR A 567 -7.47 27.78 19.95
N SER A 568 -6.92 28.37 21.00
CA SER A 568 -7.34 29.67 21.54
C SER A 568 -6.12 30.54 21.81
N THR A 569 -6.20 31.81 21.43
CA THR A 569 -5.09 32.75 21.66
C THR A 569 -5.44 33.71 22.81
N VAL A 570 -4.58 33.71 23.82
CA VAL A 570 -4.71 34.60 24.99
C VAL A 570 -3.37 35.33 25.21
N ASN A 571 -3.39 36.64 25.23
CA ASN A 571 -2.21 37.49 25.41
C ASN A 571 -1.06 37.16 24.41
N GLY A 572 -1.39 36.90 23.14
CA GLY A 572 -0.41 36.59 22.12
C GLY A 572 0.16 35.16 22.16
N VAL A 573 -0.29 34.34 23.09
CA VAL A 573 0.07 32.90 23.15
C VAL A 573 -1.11 32.04 22.70
N THR A 574 -0.88 31.21 21.75
CA THR A 574 -1.87 30.22 21.30
C THR A 574 -1.72 28.94 22.11
N TYR A 575 -2.79 28.53 22.73
CA TYR A 575 -2.92 27.28 23.46
C TYR A 575 -3.70 26.31 22.60
N ALA A 576 -3.28 25.08 22.57
CA ALA A 576 -4.03 24.01 21.90
C ALA A 576 -4.52 23.00 22.94
N THR A 577 -5.80 22.75 22.95
CA THR A 577 -6.48 21.74 23.78
C THR A 577 -7.14 20.70 22.89
N LEU A 578 -7.54 19.57 23.46
CA LEU A 578 -8.25 18.53 22.71
C LEU A 578 -9.77 18.78 22.77
N ASN A 579 -10.39 18.87 21.60
CA ASN A 579 -11.84 19.03 21.48
C ASN A 579 -12.54 17.66 21.59
N ASP A 580 -13.21 17.39 22.70
CA ASP A 580 -13.97 16.16 22.93
C ASP A 580 -15.38 16.18 22.30
N LYS A 581 -15.79 17.31 21.70
CA LYS A 581 -17.08 17.45 20.99
C LYS A 581 -16.99 17.09 19.53
N ILE A 582 -15.77 16.99 18.97
CA ILE A 582 -15.54 16.64 17.58
C ILE A 582 -16.08 15.24 17.28
N ARG A 583 -16.71 15.08 16.12
CA ARG A 583 -17.34 13.85 15.67
C ARG A 583 -16.53 13.17 14.57
N SER A 584 -16.78 11.89 14.39
CA SER A 584 -16.23 11.14 13.25
C SER A 584 -16.71 11.74 11.93
N GLN A 585 -15.77 11.91 11.01
CA GLN A 585 -16.08 12.24 9.63
C GLN A 585 -16.83 11.07 8.98
N ARG A 586 -17.71 11.33 8.03
CA ARG A 586 -18.61 10.33 7.44
C ARG A 586 -18.61 10.40 5.93
N SER A 587 -18.57 9.23 5.30
CA SER A 587 -18.73 9.06 3.85
C SER A 587 -19.81 8.02 3.54
N ILE A 588 -20.73 8.35 2.65
CA ILE A 588 -21.71 7.41 2.07
C ILE A 588 -21.20 7.05 0.68
N HIS A 589 -20.94 5.78 0.43
CA HIS A 589 -20.50 5.30 -0.89
C HIS A 589 -21.64 4.65 -1.64
N ILE A 590 -21.74 4.93 -2.93
CA ILE A 590 -22.55 4.23 -3.91
C ILE A 590 -21.66 3.93 -5.11
N ILE A 591 -21.55 2.67 -5.49
CA ILE A 591 -20.65 2.21 -6.55
C ILE A 591 -21.43 1.26 -7.46
N ALA A 592 -21.31 1.48 -8.78
CA ALA A 592 -21.79 0.56 -9.80
C ALA A 592 -20.62 0.17 -10.71
N ALA A 593 -20.45 -1.12 -10.95
CA ALA A 593 -19.32 -1.63 -11.73
C ALA A 593 -19.76 -2.67 -12.77
N TYR A 594 -19.05 -2.67 -13.87
CA TYR A 594 -19.16 -3.62 -14.96
C TYR A 594 -17.80 -4.24 -15.22
N ASP A 595 -17.70 -5.54 -15.12
CA ASP A 595 -16.51 -6.32 -15.43
C ASP A 595 -16.78 -7.26 -16.62
N ARG A 596 -15.89 -7.28 -17.60
CA ARG A 596 -15.94 -8.20 -18.72
C ARG A 596 -14.59 -8.86 -18.95
N ARG A 597 -14.59 -10.19 -19.02
CA ARG A 597 -13.44 -11.00 -19.47
C ARG A 597 -13.63 -11.33 -20.94
N PHE A 598 -12.56 -11.28 -21.70
CA PHE A 598 -12.59 -11.62 -23.10
C PHE A 598 -11.21 -12.09 -23.56
N ARG A 599 -11.18 -12.71 -24.73
CA ARG A 599 -9.93 -13.07 -25.41
C ARG A 599 -9.80 -12.25 -26.68
N LEU A 600 -8.60 -11.76 -26.92
CA LEU A 600 -8.21 -11.10 -28.16
C LEU A 600 -6.92 -11.79 -28.65
N ASP A 601 -6.91 -12.33 -29.85
CA ASP A 601 -5.80 -13.09 -30.41
C ASP A 601 -5.28 -14.23 -29.49
N GLY A 602 -6.22 -14.94 -28.85
CA GLY A 602 -5.92 -16.01 -27.89
C GLY A 602 -5.46 -15.55 -26.51
N LYS A 603 -5.14 -14.27 -26.32
CA LYS A 603 -4.68 -13.68 -25.07
C LYS A 603 -5.86 -13.27 -24.17
N ARG A 604 -5.68 -13.31 -22.86
CA ARG A 604 -6.72 -13.04 -21.87
C ARG A 604 -6.72 -11.58 -21.45
N PHE A 605 -7.87 -10.94 -21.54
CA PHE A 605 -8.09 -9.58 -21.09
C PHE A 605 -9.26 -9.50 -20.10
N ARG A 606 -9.21 -8.50 -19.23
CA ARG A 606 -10.33 -8.08 -18.38
C ARG A 606 -10.49 -6.57 -18.50
N PHE A 607 -11.67 -6.13 -18.87
CA PHE A 607 -12.10 -4.75 -18.82
C PHE A 607 -12.97 -4.54 -17.58
N SER A 608 -12.73 -3.47 -16.84
CA SER A 608 -13.53 -3.05 -15.69
C SER A 608 -13.87 -1.57 -15.81
N ALA A 609 -15.12 -1.23 -15.58
CA ALA A 609 -15.62 0.14 -15.48
C ALA A 609 -16.35 0.31 -14.16
N GLU A 610 -15.96 1.29 -13.35
CA GLU A 610 -16.60 1.60 -12.07
C GLU A 610 -17.03 3.06 -12.02
N MET A 611 -18.31 3.31 -11.83
CA MET A 611 -18.85 4.61 -11.53
C MET A 611 -19.13 4.71 -10.03
N TYR A 612 -18.76 5.81 -9.40
CA TYR A 612 -18.90 5.98 -7.97
C TYR A 612 -19.34 7.39 -7.58
N TYR A 613 -20.05 7.44 -6.46
CA TYR A 613 -20.40 8.68 -5.77
C TYR A 613 -20.17 8.52 -4.27
N LYS A 614 -19.51 9.52 -3.66
CA LYS A 614 -19.30 9.64 -2.22
C LYS A 614 -19.95 10.93 -1.72
N ALA A 615 -20.85 10.85 -0.76
CA ALA A 615 -21.36 12.01 -0.03
C ALA A 615 -20.61 12.12 1.31
N LEU A 616 -19.94 13.24 1.50
CA LEU A 616 -19.08 13.49 2.65
C LEU A 616 -19.74 14.44 3.64
N ALA A 617 -19.68 14.13 4.92
CA ALA A 617 -20.24 14.95 5.99
C ALA A 617 -19.35 14.96 7.23
N ASN A 618 -19.53 15.97 8.07
CA ASN A 618 -18.75 16.18 9.29
C ASN A 618 -17.24 16.26 9.01
N LEU A 619 -16.85 16.81 7.85
CA LEU A 619 -15.44 16.98 7.53
C LEU A 619 -14.79 18.00 8.47
N VAL A 620 -13.54 17.73 8.84
CA VAL A 620 -12.70 18.66 9.61
C VAL A 620 -11.88 19.49 8.62
N PRO A 621 -12.19 20.78 8.44
CA PRO A 621 -11.46 21.64 7.53
C PRO A 621 -10.02 21.86 8.03
N TYR A 622 -9.15 22.13 7.07
CA TYR A 622 -7.79 22.55 7.36
C TYR A 622 -7.31 23.60 6.36
N SER A 623 -6.34 24.39 6.76
CA SER A 623 -5.60 25.29 5.89
C SER A 623 -4.14 24.86 5.78
N VAL A 624 -3.49 25.25 4.69
CA VAL A 624 -2.07 25.03 4.49
C VAL A 624 -1.36 26.38 4.50
N SER A 625 -0.50 26.59 5.47
CA SER A 625 0.31 27.79 5.59
C SER A 625 1.78 27.39 5.58
N ASN A 626 2.53 27.83 4.57
CA ASN A 626 3.96 27.57 4.43
C ASN A 626 4.33 26.09 4.69
N VAL A 627 3.68 25.17 3.96
CA VAL A 627 3.75 23.68 4.11
C VAL A 627 3.24 23.10 5.43
N LYS A 628 2.80 23.91 6.39
CA LYS A 628 2.15 23.44 7.63
C LYS A 628 0.66 23.23 7.40
N VAL A 629 0.14 22.06 7.78
CA VAL A 629 -1.30 21.80 7.81
C VAL A 629 -1.85 22.17 9.18
N ILE A 630 -2.81 23.11 9.20
CA ILE A 630 -3.47 23.61 10.39
C ILE A 630 -4.93 23.17 10.34
N TYR A 631 -5.33 22.27 11.23
CA TYR A 631 -6.70 21.78 11.35
C TYR A 631 -7.54 22.72 12.19
N TYR A 632 -8.79 22.95 11.80
CA TYR A 632 -9.70 23.83 12.54
C TYR A 632 -10.30 23.18 13.79
N GLY A 633 -10.18 21.86 13.94
CA GLY A 633 -10.63 21.15 15.13
C GLY A 633 -12.15 21.06 15.28
N THR A 634 -12.90 21.32 14.22
CA THR A 634 -14.38 21.35 14.20
C THR A 634 -14.94 20.64 12.97
N ASN A 635 -16.19 20.15 13.05
CA ASN A 635 -16.86 19.44 11.95
C ASN A 635 -17.74 20.41 11.14
N GLU A 636 -17.16 21.36 10.44
CA GLU A 636 -17.90 22.47 9.80
C GLU A 636 -18.14 22.27 8.29
N ALA A 637 -17.57 21.23 7.69
CA ALA A 637 -17.63 21.07 6.26
C ALA A 637 -18.42 19.81 5.83
N THR A 638 -18.96 19.89 4.63
CA THR A 638 -19.53 18.76 3.87
C THR A 638 -18.85 18.68 2.52
N GLY A 639 -18.97 17.56 1.82
CA GLY A 639 -18.34 17.43 0.52
C GLY A 639 -18.97 16.35 -0.34
N HIS A 640 -18.42 16.20 -1.52
CA HIS A 640 -18.77 15.12 -2.44
C HIS A 640 -17.56 14.70 -3.25
N THR A 641 -17.61 13.48 -3.74
CA THR A 641 -16.71 12.97 -4.79
C THR A 641 -17.52 12.13 -5.75
N ALA A 642 -17.38 12.39 -7.04
CA ALA A 642 -17.99 11.60 -8.10
C ALA A 642 -16.93 11.25 -9.15
N GLY A 643 -17.01 10.07 -9.75
CA GLY A 643 -16.05 9.71 -10.77
C GLY A 643 -16.36 8.43 -11.52
N LEU A 644 -15.53 8.19 -12.53
CA LEU A 644 -15.53 7.03 -13.39
C LEU A 644 -14.11 6.48 -13.50
N ASP A 645 -13.93 5.24 -13.14
CA ASP A 645 -12.68 4.49 -13.23
C ASP A 645 -12.79 3.43 -14.31
N LEU A 646 -11.87 3.43 -15.27
CA LEU A 646 -11.76 2.43 -16.33
C LEU A 646 -10.44 1.71 -16.22
N LYS A 647 -10.43 0.39 -16.35
CA LYS A 647 -9.23 -0.43 -16.29
C LYS A 647 -9.28 -1.53 -17.33
N LEU A 648 -8.24 -1.63 -18.14
CA LEU A 648 -7.98 -2.75 -19.02
C LEU A 648 -6.74 -3.49 -18.50
N TYR A 649 -6.92 -4.71 -18.11
CA TYR A 649 -5.90 -5.59 -17.56
C TYR A 649 -5.77 -6.84 -18.45
N GLY A 650 -4.56 -7.31 -18.69
CA GLY A 650 -4.40 -8.57 -19.44
C GLY A 650 -2.98 -8.87 -19.90
N GLU A 651 -2.90 -9.93 -20.67
CA GLU A 651 -1.66 -10.39 -21.30
C GLU A 651 -1.45 -9.66 -22.63
N PHE A 652 -0.98 -8.41 -22.59
CA PHE A 652 -0.60 -7.68 -23.81
C PHE A 652 0.52 -8.42 -24.55
N VAL A 653 1.42 -9.02 -23.77
CA VAL A 653 2.44 -9.96 -24.24
C VAL A 653 2.23 -11.30 -23.52
N PRO A 654 2.28 -12.45 -24.21
CA PRO A 654 2.09 -13.75 -23.57
C PRO A 654 3.03 -13.97 -22.38
N GLY A 655 2.47 -14.36 -21.24
CA GLY A 655 3.22 -14.62 -20.01
C GLY A 655 3.61 -13.37 -19.21
N THR A 656 3.05 -12.20 -19.54
CA THR A 656 3.23 -10.96 -18.76
C THR A 656 1.90 -10.33 -18.42
N ASP A 657 1.83 -9.70 -17.25
CA ASP A 657 0.67 -8.93 -16.81
C ASP A 657 0.91 -7.44 -17.05
N SER A 658 -0.01 -6.81 -17.79
CA SER A 658 0.02 -5.37 -18.06
C SER A 658 -1.37 -4.75 -17.85
N TRP A 659 -1.44 -3.48 -17.56
CA TRP A 659 -2.72 -2.77 -17.43
C TRP A 659 -2.64 -1.31 -17.83
N LEU A 660 -3.78 -0.82 -18.26
CA LEU A 660 -4.05 0.57 -18.53
C LEU A 660 -5.22 1.00 -17.65
N SER A 661 -5.08 2.07 -16.89
CA SER A 661 -6.13 2.63 -16.06
C SER A 661 -6.36 4.10 -16.38
N LEU A 662 -7.63 4.50 -16.45
CA LEU A 662 -8.07 5.89 -16.62
C LEU A 662 -9.07 6.20 -15.53
N SER A 663 -8.85 7.30 -14.81
CA SER A 663 -9.77 7.83 -13.81
C SER A 663 -10.18 9.23 -14.16
N LEU A 664 -11.46 9.51 -14.06
CA LEU A 664 -12.07 10.83 -14.19
C LEU A 664 -12.78 11.13 -12.87
N MET A 665 -12.49 12.28 -12.26
CA MET A 665 -12.99 12.57 -10.92
C MET A 665 -13.30 14.06 -10.76
N ASP A 666 -14.32 14.33 -9.94
CA ASP A 666 -14.66 15.64 -9.41
C ASP A 666 -14.88 15.54 -7.91
N THR A 667 -14.14 16.32 -7.13
CA THR A 667 -14.30 16.34 -5.67
C THR A 667 -14.26 17.77 -5.14
N GLY A 668 -15.14 18.04 -4.17
CA GLY A 668 -15.27 19.36 -3.59
C GLY A 668 -15.73 19.35 -2.15
N MET A 669 -15.38 20.39 -1.44
CA MET A 669 -15.78 20.66 -0.06
C MET A 669 -16.61 21.94 0.00
N LYS A 670 -17.71 21.91 0.73
CA LYS A 670 -18.54 23.09 1.03
C LYS A 670 -18.25 23.55 2.46
N LEU A 671 -17.73 24.76 2.58
CA LEU A 671 -17.38 25.41 3.84
C LEU A 671 -17.98 26.81 3.83
N HIS A 672 -18.73 27.19 4.88
CA HIS A 672 -19.39 28.53 5.03
C HIS A 672 -20.17 28.95 3.78
N GLY A 673 -20.87 28.01 3.14
CA GLY A 673 -21.69 28.26 1.95
C GLY A 673 -20.92 28.34 0.62
N LYS A 674 -19.62 28.33 0.64
CA LYS A 674 -18.77 28.29 -0.57
C LYS A 674 -18.29 26.87 -0.87
N THR A 675 -18.31 26.48 -2.13
CA THR A 675 -17.73 25.22 -2.59
C THR A 675 -16.31 25.46 -3.11
N VAL A 676 -15.36 24.71 -2.58
CA VAL A 676 -13.96 24.74 -3.00
C VAL A 676 -13.51 23.32 -3.38
N PRO A 677 -12.62 23.15 -4.37
CA PRO A 677 -12.06 21.84 -4.66
C PRO A 677 -11.26 21.34 -3.44
N LEU A 678 -11.31 20.03 -3.18
CA LEU A 678 -10.40 19.44 -2.21
C LEU A 678 -8.96 19.47 -2.74
N PRO A 679 -7.94 19.55 -1.89
CA PRO A 679 -6.54 19.52 -2.32
C PRO A 679 -6.15 18.25 -3.10
N THR A 680 -6.95 17.21 -2.97
CA THR A 680 -6.81 15.92 -3.66
C THR A 680 -7.60 15.83 -4.98
N ASP A 681 -8.24 16.93 -5.42
CA ASP A 681 -9.06 16.96 -6.65
C ASP A 681 -8.16 16.89 -7.89
N GLN A 682 -7.99 15.70 -8.41
CA GLN A 682 -7.26 15.43 -9.64
C GLN A 682 -8.25 15.01 -10.73
N LYS A 683 -8.57 15.93 -11.64
CA LYS A 683 -9.68 15.77 -12.59
C LYS A 683 -9.55 14.54 -13.48
N TYR A 684 -8.33 14.15 -13.84
CA TYR A 684 -8.06 12.92 -14.57
C TYR A 684 -6.69 12.36 -14.22
N SER A 685 -6.57 11.03 -14.29
CA SER A 685 -5.29 10.33 -14.27
C SER A 685 -5.33 9.14 -15.21
N LEU A 686 -4.28 8.98 -16.01
CA LEU A 686 -4.06 7.86 -16.92
C LEU A 686 -2.75 7.18 -16.53
N ASN A 687 -2.82 5.91 -16.19
CA ASN A 687 -1.65 5.12 -15.83
C ASN A 687 -1.55 3.89 -16.74
N LEU A 688 -0.35 3.66 -17.26
CA LEU A 688 0.00 2.46 -18.00
C LEU A 688 1.12 1.74 -17.26
N PHE A 689 0.92 0.47 -16.98
CA PHE A 689 1.98 -0.45 -16.61
C PHE A 689 2.07 -1.55 -17.68
N PHE A 690 3.19 -1.58 -18.37
CA PHE A 690 3.44 -2.51 -19.47
C PHE A 690 4.69 -3.31 -19.17
N THR A 691 4.59 -4.63 -19.32
CA THR A 691 5.73 -5.55 -19.15
C THR A 691 5.89 -6.36 -20.41
N ASP A 692 7.12 -6.53 -20.86
CA ASP A 692 7.49 -7.33 -22.03
C ASP A 692 8.81 -8.06 -21.80
N PHE A 693 9.05 -9.08 -22.61
CA PHE A 693 10.36 -9.71 -22.71
C PHE A 693 11.22 -8.97 -23.72
N PHE A 694 12.52 -8.91 -23.45
CA PHE A 694 13.45 -8.34 -24.41
C PHE A 694 13.47 -9.18 -25.70
N PRO A 695 13.45 -8.57 -26.89
CA PRO A 695 13.39 -9.29 -28.16
C PRO A 695 14.45 -10.40 -28.26
N GLY A 696 13.99 -11.61 -28.60
CA GLY A 696 14.84 -12.79 -28.75
C GLY A 696 15.23 -13.53 -27.49
N THR A 697 14.72 -13.14 -26.32
CA THR A 697 15.03 -13.83 -25.04
C THR A 697 13.90 -13.74 -24.03
N THR A 698 13.60 -14.82 -23.33
CA THR A 698 12.67 -14.85 -22.19
C THR A 698 13.38 -14.64 -20.84
N ARG A 699 14.71 -14.43 -20.85
CA ARG A 699 15.51 -14.21 -19.63
C ARG A 699 15.49 -12.78 -19.15
N TRP A 700 15.24 -11.83 -20.04
CA TRP A 700 15.22 -10.40 -19.74
C TRP A 700 13.80 -9.88 -19.90
N LYS A 701 13.27 -9.31 -18.84
CA LYS A 701 12.02 -8.57 -18.83
C LYS A 701 12.30 -7.08 -18.75
N MET A 702 11.54 -6.27 -19.47
CA MET A 702 11.48 -4.83 -19.31
C MET A 702 10.09 -4.43 -18.82
N SER A 703 10.01 -3.38 -18.03
CA SER A 703 8.76 -2.81 -17.56
C SER A 703 8.75 -1.32 -17.84
N LEU A 704 7.61 -0.81 -18.31
CA LEU A 704 7.37 0.59 -18.57
C LEU A 704 6.20 1.07 -17.71
N LYS A 705 6.43 2.10 -16.92
CA LYS A 705 5.39 2.80 -16.16
C LYS A 705 5.25 4.20 -16.73
N LEU A 706 4.06 4.56 -17.21
CA LEU A 706 3.72 5.91 -17.65
C LEU A 706 2.54 6.40 -16.82
N ALA A 707 2.61 7.66 -16.39
CA ALA A 707 1.55 8.32 -15.66
C ALA A 707 1.32 9.72 -16.24
N PHE A 708 0.06 10.02 -16.57
CA PHE A 708 -0.39 11.35 -16.96
C PHE A 708 -1.53 11.76 -16.04
N ALA A 709 -1.43 12.91 -15.41
CA ALA A 709 -2.43 13.36 -14.48
C ALA A 709 -2.68 14.86 -14.58
N ALA A 710 -3.89 15.29 -14.26
CA ALA A 710 -4.18 16.70 -14.06
C ALA A 710 -3.39 17.25 -12.86
N GLY A 711 -3.05 18.53 -12.91
CA GLY A 711 -2.50 19.23 -11.75
C GLY A 711 -3.48 19.22 -10.58
N LEU A 712 -2.94 19.22 -9.36
CA LEU A 712 -3.75 19.39 -8.15
C LEU A 712 -4.14 20.86 -7.98
N PRO A 713 -5.28 21.17 -7.33
CA PRO A 713 -5.68 22.53 -7.02
C PRO A 713 -4.61 23.25 -6.18
N PHE A 714 -4.35 24.48 -6.51
CA PHE A 714 -3.51 25.37 -5.70
C PHE A 714 -4.22 26.72 -5.53
N ALA A 715 -4.01 27.35 -4.40
CA ALA A 715 -4.52 28.70 -4.17
C ALA A 715 -3.68 29.69 -4.97
N ALA A 716 -4.34 30.52 -5.79
CA ALA A 716 -3.64 31.65 -6.41
C ALA A 716 -3.12 32.57 -5.30
N PRO A 717 -1.90 33.11 -5.44
CA PRO A 717 -1.41 34.14 -4.52
C PRO A 717 -2.40 35.31 -4.48
N HIS A 718 -2.90 35.63 -3.31
CA HIS A 718 -3.77 36.80 -3.11
C HIS A 718 -3.18 37.66 -2.01
N ARG A 719 -3.37 38.98 -2.14
CA ARG A 719 -3.02 39.90 -1.06
C ARG A 719 -3.88 39.53 0.14
N GLY A 720 -3.25 39.16 1.26
CA GLY A 720 -3.92 39.15 2.54
C GLY A 720 -4.44 40.58 2.81
N VAL A 721 -5.72 40.66 3.10
CA VAL A 721 -6.35 41.94 3.53
C VAL A 721 -6.05 42.15 4.99
#